data_c9deb97ca696d4e843ef4f10a3bac18d
#
_entry.id   c9deb97ca696d4e843ef4f10a3bac18d
#
_cell.length_a   1.000
_cell.length_b   1.000
_cell.length_c   1.000
_cell.angle_alpha   90.00
_cell.angle_beta   90.00
_cell.angle_gamma   90.00
#
_symmetry.space_group_name_H-M   'P 1'
#
loop_
_entity.id
_entity.type
_entity.pdbx_description
1 polymer ?
#
loop_
_entity_poly.entity_id
_entity_poly.type
_entity_poly.pdbx_seq_one_letter_code
_entity_poly.pdbx_strand_id
1 'polypeptide(L)'
;MTSPFTENEITRKLTEVLEYDFRVSPAEATHTQIYKALSKIVVNYLKEKRSMFMTDCNSKGRKQVYYLSMEFLMGRSLKTNLYNLGMQDEVAKALKKLDVKIEHIYEEEPDAGLGNGGLGRLAACYLDGLATCAFHATGYSILYEYGIFKQRIIDGWQTELPDDWLPGGRAWLVPVPDQAIEVHFDGEIYEKWEQNYHSVSHVNYKTVNAVPYDMYVSGYDSKGVSKLRLWSAESMSFDMNMFNQGDYAKAIGANNIAHSLTKVLYPNDNHLEGKALRLRQQYFMSAASVGDIVMRHMNVYGTLENLHEKVAIHINDTHPTLAIPELMRILLDDCGYDWDKAWNIITNTFDYTNHTVMAEALETWDVDLMQRILPRIYAIIVEINNRYCAHLMEVTGGDSEKVTRMSIILDNRVKMANLCCAASSSVNGVSKLHSEIIKDSVFHDQYTVTPDAFKNVTNGIAYRRWLLASNQGLTNLLTECIGDGFKKDASKLADFKKFATDKSVLDKLAAVKLANKQAFAKYVYNTTGTKLNCNGIFDVQVKRLHEYKRQQLNAMNIIADYIYLLNNPDADFVPKTYIFASKAAPGYYMAKQIIKMIWCIGEELKKNPKLNEKLAVVFLEDYKVTLSEILMPASEISEQISLAGTEASGTGNMKLMLNGALTMGTYDGANVEIHEAVGDDNIFIFGMSTPEVNQLKAEGYDPEKIYNSHAVIKSVLEKMYKGINGATFEEVANSLRHADRYMCFADFDSYRGTQAKASETYKDKYLWNKMSLINIASAGIFSADRAVTDYARDIWKLI
;
A
#
# COMPACT_ATOMS: atom_id res chain seq x y z
N MET A 1 -23.63 15.31 10.16
CA MET A 1 -24.01 14.30 9.15
C MET A 1 -25.28 13.61 9.62
N THR A 2 -26.25 13.43 8.74
CA THR A 2 -27.54 12.78 9.06
C THR A 2 -27.50 11.36 8.49
N SER A 3 -27.85 10.37 9.29
CA SER A 3 -27.96 8.97 8.85
C SER A 3 -29.04 8.84 7.76
N PRO A 4 -28.79 8.04 6.70
CA PRO A 4 -29.78 7.77 5.66
C PRO A 4 -30.93 6.88 6.16
N PHE A 5 -30.74 6.18 7.27
CA PHE A 5 -31.75 5.33 7.91
C PHE A 5 -31.86 5.64 9.39
N THR A 6 -33.10 5.63 9.88
CA THR A 6 -33.39 5.67 11.31
C THR A 6 -33.14 4.32 11.97
N GLU A 7 -33.01 4.28 13.29
CA GLU A 7 -32.92 3.04 14.08
C GLU A 7 -34.01 2.02 13.73
N ASN A 8 -35.27 2.48 13.60
CA ASN A 8 -36.40 1.61 13.29
C ASN A 8 -36.32 1.03 11.87
N GLU A 9 -35.86 1.82 10.89
CA GLU A 9 -35.64 1.34 9.52
C GLU A 9 -34.52 0.32 9.47
N ILE A 10 -33.44 0.54 10.22
CA ILE A 10 -32.31 -0.42 10.32
C ILE A 10 -32.83 -1.72 10.96
N THR A 11 -33.57 -1.63 12.07
CA THR A 11 -34.15 -2.81 12.74
C THR A 11 -35.03 -3.62 11.80
N ARG A 12 -35.93 -2.94 11.08
CA ARG A 12 -36.82 -3.59 10.10
C ARG A 12 -36.04 -4.25 8.97
N LYS A 13 -35.12 -3.53 8.33
CA LYS A 13 -34.27 -4.07 7.25
C LYS A 13 -33.41 -5.25 7.72
N LEU A 14 -32.89 -5.19 8.94
CA LEU A 14 -32.09 -6.27 9.53
C LEU A 14 -32.97 -7.52 9.74
N THR A 15 -34.15 -7.37 10.30
CA THR A 15 -35.12 -8.45 10.46
C THR A 15 -35.48 -9.09 9.11
N GLU A 16 -35.83 -8.27 8.12
CA GLU A 16 -36.18 -8.75 6.78
C GLU A 16 -35.04 -9.58 6.14
N VAL A 17 -33.78 -9.12 6.25
CA VAL A 17 -32.65 -9.85 5.69
C VAL A 17 -32.38 -11.14 6.48
N LEU A 18 -32.46 -11.11 7.82
CA LEU A 18 -32.24 -12.29 8.65
C LEU A 18 -33.26 -13.38 8.39
N GLU A 19 -34.55 -13.00 8.33
CA GLU A 19 -35.64 -13.94 8.05
C GLU A 19 -35.63 -14.48 6.62
N TYR A 20 -35.33 -13.62 5.62
CA TYR A 20 -35.34 -14.03 4.23
C TYR A 20 -34.13 -14.85 3.82
N ASP A 21 -32.91 -14.35 4.11
CA ASP A 21 -31.67 -14.98 3.65
C ASP A 21 -31.21 -16.11 4.58
N PHE A 22 -31.39 -15.96 5.89
CA PHE A 22 -30.84 -16.90 6.87
C PHE A 22 -31.90 -17.78 7.56
N ARG A 23 -33.20 -17.47 7.37
CA ARG A 23 -34.30 -18.22 7.98
C ARG A 23 -34.22 -18.25 9.51
N VAL A 24 -33.75 -17.17 10.12
CA VAL A 24 -33.68 -17.01 11.58
C VAL A 24 -34.32 -15.73 12.02
N SER A 25 -34.89 -15.72 13.23
CA SER A 25 -35.33 -14.49 13.86
C SER A 25 -34.13 -13.65 14.34
N PRO A 26 -34.29 -12.33 14.53
CA PRO A 26 -33.20 -11.50 15.06
C PRO A 26 -32.61 -11.98 16.40
N ALA A 27 -33.44 -12.57 17.26
CA ALA A 27 -33.03 -13.07 18.58
C ALA A 27 -32.19 -14.39 18.49
N GLU A 28 -32.33 -15.14 17.41
CA GLU A 28 -31.63 -16.40 17.18
C GLU A 28 -30.39 -16.20 16.30
N ALA A 29 -30.21 -15.01 15.70
CA ALA A 29 -29.14 -14.75 14.75
C ALA A 29 -27.77 -14.72 15.43
N THR A 30 -26.80 -15.42 14.81
CA THR A 30 -25.39 -15.33 15.22
C THR A 30 -24.78 -13.97 14.82
N HIS A 31 -23.69 -13.56 15.46
CA HIS A 31 -22.95 -12.36 15.11
C HIS A 31 -22.56 -12.34 13.62
N THR A 32 -22.12 -13.47 13.08
CA THR A 32 -21.77 -13.62 11.66
C THR A 32 -22.97 -13.37 10.74
N GLN A 33 -24.16 -13.84 11.08
CA GLN A 33 -25.38 -13.60 10.30
C GLN A 33 -25.78 -12.12 10.37
N ILE A 34 -25.71 -11.51 11.54
CA ILE A 34 -25.97 -10.07 11.74
C ILE A 34 -24.98 -9.23 10.93
N TYR A 35 -23.68 -9.57 10.97
CA TYR A 35 -22.65 -8.92 10.16
C TYR A 35 -22.98 -8.98 8.66
N LYS A 36 -23.29 -10.16 8.14
CA LYS A 36 -23.66 -10.34 6.72
C LYS A 36 -24.92 -9.58 6.34
N ALA A 37 -25.91 -9.57 7.21
CA ALA A 37 -27.16 -8.82 6.99
C ALA A 37 -26.93 -7.31 6.96
N LEU A 38 -26.17 -6.77 7.91
CA LEU A 38 -25.80 -5.34 7.93
C LEU A 38 -24.96 -4.96 6.71
N SER A 39 -23.98 -5.78 6.34
CA SER A 39 -23.17 -5.56 5.15
C SER A 39 -24.03 -5.50 3.88
N LYS A 40 -24.99 -6.41 3.73
CA LYS A 40 -25.95 -6.42 2.61
C LYS A 40 -26.81 -5.14 2.56
N ILE A 41 -27.28 -4.65 3.70
CA ILE A 41 -28.06 -3.39 3.80
C ILE A 41 -27.20 -2.21 3.30
N VAL A 42 -25.95 -2.12 3.78
CA VAL A 42 -25.02 -1.05 3.40
C VAL A 42 -24.65 -1.15 1.91
N VAL A 43 -24.35 -2.34 1.41
CA VAL A 43 -24.01 -2.57 -0.01
C VAL A 43 -25.18 -2.15 -0.92
N ASN A 44 -26.40 -2.54 -0.60
CA ASN A 44 -27.59 -2.16 -1.38
C ASN A 44 -27.76 -0.63 -1.42
N TYR A 45 -27.63 0.04 -0.29
CA TYR A 45 -27.68 1.51 -0.23
C TYR A 45 -26.55 2.16 -1.06
N LEU A 46 -25.32 1.63 -0.98
CA LEU A 46 -24.19 2.15 -1.76
C LEU A 46 -24.36 1.94 -3.26
N LYS A 47 -25.01 0.83 -3.69
CA LYS A 47 -25.34 0.59 -5.12
C LYS A 47 -26.29 1.66 -5.64
N GLU A 48 -27.37 1.95 -4.91
CA GLU A 48 -28.35 2.98 -5.27
C GLU A 48 -27.67 4.36 -5.32
N LYS A 49 -26.91 4.70 -4.28
CA LYS A 49 -26.18 5.97 -4.19
C LYS A 49 -25.17 6.12 -5.32
N ARG A 50 -24.44 5.04 -5.65
CA ARG A 50 -23.50 5.03 -6.80
C ARG A 50 -24.24 5.25 -8.12
N SER A 51 -25.39 4.60 -8.33
CA SER A 51 -26.18 4.76 -9.55
C SER A 51 -26.61 6.22 -9.75
N MET A 52 -27.15 6.87 -8.70
CA MET A 52 -27.52 8.29 -8.75
C MET A 52 -26.31 9.19 -9.02
N PHE A 53 -25.19 8.92 -8.35
CA PHE A 53 -23.94 9.68 -8.54
C PHE A 53 -23.39 9.54 -9.98
N MET A 54 -23.42 8.34 -10.53
CA MET A 54 -23.02 8.06 -11.92
C MET A 54 -23.89 8.82 -12.93
N THR A 55 -25.23 8.79 -12.74
CA THR A 55 -26.17 9.54 -13.58
C THR A 55 -25.86 11.04 -13.58
N ASP A 56 -25.61 11.63 -12.38
CA ASP A 56 -25.22 13.05 -12.26
C ASP A 56 -23.88 13.33 -12.99
N CYS A 57 -22.90 12.43 -12.86
CA CYS A 57 -21.61 12.60 -13.53
C CYS A 57 -21.72 12.51 -15.05
N ASN A 58 -22.43 11.51 -15.55
CA ASN A 58 -22.61 11.28 -16.99
C ASN A 58 -23.42 12.39 -17.64
N SER A 59 -24.51 12.86 -16.99
CA SER A 59 -25.31 13.98 -17.52
C SER A 59 -24.52 15.28 -17.65
N LYS A 60 -23.46 15.44 -16.85
CA LYS A 60 -22.55 16.61 -16.87
C LYS A 60 -21.30 16.38 -17.72
N GLY A 61 -21.18 15.23 -18.36
CA GLY A 61 -20.01 14.85 -19.18
C GLY A 61 -18.69 14.88 -18.40
N ARG A 62 -18.72 14.60 -17.09
CA ARG A 62 -17.52 14.64 -16.24
C ARG A 62 -16.51 13.59 -16.65
N LYS A 63 -15.23 13.96 -16.72
CA LYS A 63 -14.12 13.04 -16.95
C LYS A 63 -14.05 12.03 -15.79
N GLN A 64 -13.75 10.76 -16.10
CA GLN A 64 -13.70 9.64 -15.18
C GLN A 64 -12.28 9.16 -15.01
N VAL A 65 -11.91 8.83 -13.76
CA VAL A 65 -10.61 8.24 -13.42
C VAL A 65 -10.75 6.74 -13.25
N TYR A 66 -9.86 6.01 -13.89
CA TYR A 66 -9.66 4.58 -13.71
C TYR A 66 -8.27 4.33 -13.11
N TYR A 67 -8.25 3.87 -11.85
CA TYR A 67 -7.02 3.69 -11.08
C TYR A 67 -6.64 2.20 -11.06
N LEU A 68 -5.61 1.83 -11.82
CA LEU A 68 -5.16 0.46 -11.97
C LEU A 68 -4.04 0.15 -10.96
N SER A 69 -4.23 -0.86 -10.14
CA SER A 69 -3.23 -1.29 -9.16
C SER A 69 -3.33 -2.80 -8.90
N MET A 70 -2.19 -3.47 -8.75
CA MET A 70 -2.16 -4.88 -8.37
C MET A 70 -2.67 -5.14 -6.96
N GLU A 71 -2.74 -4.11 -6.12
CA GLU A 71 -3.19 -4.27 -4.74
C GLU A 71 -4.02 -3.08 -4.25
N PHE A 72 -5.04 -3.39 -3.44
CA PHE A 72 -5.83 -2.44 -2.67
C PHE A 72 -5.97 -2.96 -1.25
N LEU A 73 -5.17 -2.45 -0.32
CA LEU A 73 -5.22 -2.86 1.08
C LEU A 73 -6.39 -2.18 1.80
N MET A 74 -7.60 -2.71 1.58
CA MET A 74 -8.85 -2.08 2.02
C MET A 74 -9.02 -2.11 3.54
N GLY A 75 -8.59 -3.18 4.21
CA GLY A 75 -8.97 -3.44 5.60
C GLY A 75 -10.45 -3.82 5.72
N ARG A 76 -11.04 -3.61 6.89
CA ARG A 76 -12.47 -3.82 7.16
C ARG A 76 -13.30 -2.69 6.57
N SER A 77 -14.45 -3.02 6.00
CA SER A 77 -15.32 -2.09 5.27
C SER A 77 -16.53 -1.63 6.08
N LEU A 78 -17.09 -2.49 6.94
CA LEU A 78 -18.34 -2.18 7.67
C LEU A 78 -18.19 -0.91 8.51
N LYS A 79 -17.22 -0.88 9.41
CA LYS A 79 -16.97 0.25 10.31
C LYS A 79 -16.77 1.56 9.54
N THR A 80 -15.95 1.52 8.47
CA THR A 80 -15.65 2.70 7.67
C THR A 80 -16.87 3.23 6.92
N ASN A 81 -17.64 2.34 6.27
CA ASN A 81 -18.83 2.75 5.55
C ASN A 81 -19.92 3.29 6.51
N LEU A 82 -20.14 2.65 7.65
CA LEU A 82 -21.08 3.16 8.66
C LEU A 82 -20.67 4.55 9.15
N TYR A 83 -19.37 4.76 9.37
CA TYR A 83 -18.83 6.05 9.79
C TYR A 83 -19.02 7.12 8.70
N ASN A 84 -18.59 6.83 7.47
CA ASN A 84 -18.69 7.75 6.34
C ASN A 84 -20.13 8.14 5.97
N LEU A 85 -21.09 7.25 6.24
CA LEU A 85 -22.51 7.44 5.98
C LEU A 85 -23.30 8.01 7.18
N GLY A 86 -22.63 8.19 8.34
CA GLY A 86 -23.28 8.65 9.58
C GLY A 86 -24.28 7.66 10.17
N MET A 87 -24.13 6.37 9.88
CA MET A 87 -25.04 5.31 10.30
C MET A 87 -24.66 4.64 11.62
N GLN A 88 -23.47 4.89 12.15
CA GLN A 88 -22.89 4.14 13.26
C GLN A 88 -23.77 4.15 14.51
N ASP A 89 -24.27 5.32 14.90
CA ASP A 89 -25.08 5.47 16.11
C ASP A 89 -26.44 4.78 15.99
N GLU A 90 -27.09 4.90 14.81
CA GLU A 90 -28.38 4.29 14.56
C GLU A 90 -28.29 2.76 14.49
N VAL A 91 -27.19 2.22 13.89
CA VAL A 91 -26.91 0.78 13.89
C VAL A 91 -26.61 0.30 15.32
N ALA A 92 -25.81 1.03 16.09
CA ALA A 92 -25.52 0.65 17.48
C ALA A 92 -26.81 0.61 18.35
N LYS A 93 -27.73 1.57 18.17
CA LYS A 93 -29.04 1.55 18.85
C LYS A 93 -29.89 0.36 18.43
N ALA A 94 -29.97 0.06 17.13
CA ALA A 94 -30.71 -1.09 16.61
C ALA A 94 -30.16 -2.42 17.17
N LEU A 95 -28.83 -2.61 17.19
CA LEU A 95 -28.19 -3.79 17.75
C LEU A 95 -28.38 -3.93 19.25
N LYS A 96 -28.42 -2.82 19.99
CA LYS A 96 -28.69 -2.82 21.45
C LYS A 96 -30.04 -3.43 21.79
N LYS A 97 -31.03 -3.32 20.92
CA LYS A 97 -32.34 -3.99 21.11
C LYS A 97 -32.25 -5.52 21.06
N LEU A 98 -31.17 -6.03 20.43
CA LEU A 98 -30.86 -7.46 20.33
C LEU A 98 -29.82 -7.91 21.37
N ASP A 99 -29.47 -7.03 22.33
CA ASP A 99 -28.40 -7.23 23.33
C ASP A 99 -27.03 -7.50 22.67
N VAL A 100 -26.79 -6.94 21.48
CA VAL A 100 -25.56 -7.09 20.73
C VAL A 100 -24.78 -5.78 20.71
N LYS A 101 -23.47 -5.84 20.98
CA LYS A 101 -22.57 -4.69 20.85
C LYS A 101 -22.02 -4.62 19.41
N ILE A 102 -22.00 -3.42 18.86
CA ILE A 102 -21.50 -3.19 17.48
C ILE A 102 -20.05 -3.62 17.29
N GLU A 103 -19.23 -3.53 18.36
CA GLU A 103 -17.84 -3.96 18.35
C GLU A 103 -17.70 -5.46 18.07
N HIS A 104 -18.59 -6.30 18.60
CA HIS A 104 -18.59 -7.73 18.30
C HIS A 104 -18.90 -8.01 16.84
N ILE A 105 -19.75 -7.19 16.23
CA ILE A 105 -20.06 -7.34 14.79
C ILE A 105 -18.89 -6.89 13.90
N TYR A 106 -18.13 -5.87 14.31
CA TYR A 106 -16.91 -5.48 13.58
C TYR A 106 -15.85 -6.58 13.60
N GLU A 107 -15.77 -7.39 14.65
CA GLU A 107 -14.80 -8.49 14.75
C GLU A 107 -15.11 -9.68 13.81
N GLU A 108 -16.36 -9.80 13.34
CA GLU A 108 -16.74 -10.85 12.37
C GLU A 108 -16.18 -10.58 10.96
N GLU A 109 -15.78 -9.33 10.66
CA GLU A 109 -15.24 -8.96 9.37
C GLU A 109 -13.72 -9.22 9.31
N PRO A 110 -13.23 -10.06 8.38
CA PRO A 110 -11.80 -10.18 8.14
C PRO A 110 -11.24 -8.96 7.41
N ASP A 111 -9.96 -8.66 7.60
CA ASP A 111 -9.27 -7.74 6.69
C ASP A 111 -9.24 -8.33 5.28
N ALA A 112 -9.62 -7.55 4.28
CA ALA A 112 -9.63 -8.02 2.90
C ALA A 112 -8.20 -8.33 2.41
N GLY A 113 -8.00 -9.55 1.90
CA GLY A 113 -6.72 -10.05 1.38
C GLY A 113 -6.35 -9.51 0.00
N LEU A 114 -6.61 -8.23 -0.24
CA LEU A 114 -6.46 -7.57 -1.56
C LEU A 114 -5.20 -6.70 -1.66
N GLY A 115 -4.35 -6.71 -0.65
CA GLY A 115 -3.14 -5.89 -0.63
C GLY A 115 -2.15 -6.34 0.44
N ASN A 116 -0.93 -5.78 0.39
CA ASN A 116 0.16 -6.15 1.28
C ASN A 116 0.74 -4.96 2.06
N GLY A 117 1.03 -3.85 1.38
CA GLY A 117 1.87 -2.79 1.95
C GLY A 117 1.41 -1.38 1.64
N GLY A 118 2.41 -0.46 1.61
CA GLY A 118 2.19 0.96 1.39
C GLY A 118 1.48 1.30 0.08
N LEU A 119 1.88 0.64 -1.01
CA LEU A 119 1.28 0.80 -2.33
C LEU A 119 -0.24 0.52 -2.32
N GLY A 120 -0.62 -0.65 -1.80
CA GLY A 120 -2.04 -1.06 -1.75
C GLY A 120 -2.86 -0.24 -0.77
N ARG A 121 -2.27 0.18 0.36
CA ARG A 121 -2.98 1.05 1.29
C ARG A 121 -3.17 2.46 0.71
N LEU A 122 -2.20 2.98 -0.05
CA LEU A 122 -2.32 4.24 -0.76
C LEU A 122 -3.50 4.21 -1.75
N ALA A 123 -3.55 3.17 -2.59
CA ALA A 123 -4.66 2.97 -3.54
C ALA A 123 -6.03 2.95 -2.83
N ALA A 124 -6.13 2.24 -1.70
CA ALA A 124 -7.35 2.21 -0.88
C ALA A 124 -7.69 3.58 -0.28
N CYS A 125 -6.69 4.35 0.19
CA CYS A 125 -6.89 5.72 0.69
C CYS A 125 -7.37 6.67 -0.41
N TYR A 126 -6.89 6.49 -1.65
CA TYR A 126 -7.31 7.31 -2.78
C TYR A 126 -8.75 7.02 -3.20
N LEU A 127 -9.22 5.76 -3.15
CA LEU A 127 -10.64 5.47 -3.40
C LEU A 127 -11.56 6.16 -2.37
N ASP A 128 -11.16 6.19 -1.11
CA ASP A 128 -11.87 6.92 -0.04
C ASP A 128 -11.87 8.43 -0.32
N GLY A 129 -10.70 9.02 -0.61
CA GLY A 129 -10.56 10.44 -0.94
C GLY A 129 -11.34 10.85 -2.18
N LEU A 130 -11.28 10.06 -3.26
CA LEU A 130 -12.02 10.29 -4.50
C LEU A 130 -13.53 10.28 -4.27
N ALA A 131 -14.04 9.33 -3.46
CA ALA A 131 -15.45 9.30 -3.06
C ALA A 131 -15.82 10.51 -2.21
N THR A 132 -14.95 10.91 -1.28
CA THR A 132 -15.20 12.07 -0.39
C THR A 132 -15.22 13.37 -1.17
N CYS A 133 -14.29 13.57 -2.10
CA CYS A 133 -14.24 14.75 -2.98
C CYS A 133 -15.25 14.70 -4.14
N ALA A 134 -16.05 13.63 -4.22
CA ALA A 134 -17.05 13.42 -5.26
C ALA A 134 -16.47 13.44 -6.70
N PHE A 135 -15.27 12.87 -6.88
CA PHE A 135 -14.71 12.58 -8.20
C PHE A 135 -15.24 11.24 -8.72
N HIS A 136 -15.45 11.18 -10.03
CA HIS A 136 -15.95 9.97 -10.69
C HIS A 136 -14.79 8.97 -10.87
N ALA A 137 -14.72 7.95 -10.01
CA ALA A 137 -13.60 7.03 -10.00
C ALA A 137 -14.00 5.56 -9.89
N THR A 138 -13.17 4.70 -10.53
CA THR A 138 -13.21 3.25 -10.40
C THR A 138 -11.77 2.74 -10.26
N GLY A 139 -11.50 1.95 -9.21
CA GLY A 139 -10.26 1.18 -9.08
C GLY A 139 -10.41 -0.19 -9.72
N TYR A 140 -9.30 -0.74 -10.24
CA TYR A 140 -9.23 -2.08 -10.80
C TYR A 140 -8.10 -2.89 -10.17
N SER A 141 -8.40 -4.15 -9.83
CA SER A 141 -7.43 -5.12 -9.33
C SER A 141 -7.90 -6.56 -9.57
N ILE A 142 -7.18 -7.52 -9.02
CA ILE A 142 -7.54 -8.94 -9.02
C ILE A 142 -8.26 -9.31 -7.73
N LEU A 143 -9.26 -10.18 -7.82
CA LEU A 143 -9.91 -10.80 -6.66
C LEU A 143 -9.05 -11.96 -6.15
N TYR A 144 -8.04 -11.65 -5.32
CA TYR A 144 -7.21 -12.69 -4.73
C TYR A 144 -7.97 -13.52 -3.71
N GLU A 145 -7.85 -14.84 -3.81
CA GLU A 145 -8.52 -15.77 -2.90
C GLU A 145 -7.87 -15.77 -1.51
N TYR A 146 -6.54 -15.74 -1.46
CA TYR A 146 -5.76 -15.86 -0.22
C TYR A 146 -4.90 -14.64 0.11
N GLY A 147 -4.99 -13.55 -0.64
CA GLY A 147 -4.12 -12.40 -0.45
C GLY A 147 -2.65 -12.74 -0.63
N ILE A 148 -1.77 -12.21 0.22
CA ILE A 148 -0.34 -12.53 0.18
C ILE A 148 -0.04 -13.78 1.02
N PHE A 149 -0.31 -13.79 2.29
CA PHE A 149 -0.29 -14.90 3.26
C PHE A 149 -0.66 -14.39 4.65
N LYS A 150 -1.09 -15.32 5.52
CA LYS A 150 -1.17 -15.14 6.96
C LYS A 150 0.17 -15.51 7.58
N GLN A 151 0.76 -14.58 8.36
CA GLN A 151 2.05 -14.80 9.00
C GLN A 151 1.90 -15.45 10.36
N ARG A 152 2.73 -16.47 10.61
CA ARG A 152 3.00 -17.01 11.95
C ARG A 152 4.50 -17.01 12.19
N ILE A 153 4.89 -16.87 13.46
CA ILE A 153 6.27 -17.03 13.88
C ILE A 153 6.37 -18.34 14.66
N ILE A 154 7.08 -19.30 14.08
CA ILE A 154 7.31 -20.62 14.69
C ILE A 154 8.81 -20.78 14.94
N ASP A 155 9.20 -20.93 16.20
CA ASP A 155 10.61 -20.99 16.62
C ASP A 155 11.44 -19.78 16.09
N GLY A 156 10.81 -18.60 16.06
CA GLY A 156 11.38 -17.37 15.53
C GLY A 156 11.31 -17.20 14.01
N TRP A 157 10.98 -18.24 13.26
CA TRP A 157 10.90 -18.18 11.79
C TRP A 157 9.52 -17.73 11.32
N GLN A 158 9.51 -16.83 10.34
CA GLN A 158 8.28 -16.53 9.60
C GLN A 158 7.82 -17.77 8.84
N THR A 159 6.58 -18.15 9.07
CA THR A 159 5.86 -19.20 8.34
C THR A 159 4.67 -18.59 7.63
N GLU A 160 4.50 -18.90 6.35
CA GLU A 160 3.44 -18.41 5.51
C GLU A 160 2.29 -19.43 5.47
N LEU A 161 1.08 -18.98 5.83
CA LEU A 161 -0.14 -19.76 5.78
C LEU A 161 -1.14 -19.09 4.82
N PRO A 162 -2.09 -19.83 4.24
CA PRO A 162 -3.18 -19.24 3.47
C PRO A 162 -3.97 -18.23 4.31
N ASP A 163 -4.20 -17.01 3.78
CA ASP A 163 -5.04 -16.00 4.41
C ASP A 163 -6.46 -16.12 3.86
N ASP A 164 -7.25 -17.01 4.42
CA ASP A 164 -8.61 -17.32 3.98
C ASP A 164 -9.61 -16.25 4.43
N TRP A 165 -9.62 -15.12 3.73
CA TRP A 165 -10.46 -13.97 4.03
C TRP A 165 -11.81 -13.97 3.30
N LEU A 166 -11.91 -14.66 2.14
CA LEU A 166 -13.07 -14.61 1.25
C LEU A 166 -14.39 -15.07 1.88
N PRO A 167 -14.45 -16.14 2.70
CA PRO A 167 -15.72 -16.56 3.29
C PRO A 167 -16.44 -15.46 4.08
N GLY A 168 -15.68 -14.61 4.81
CA GLY A 168 -16.21 -13.43 5.50
C GLY A 168 -16.31 -12.20 4.59
N GLY A 169 -15.31 -12.00 3.72
CA GLY A 169 -15.19 -10.82 2.84
C GLY A 169 -16.21 -10.78 1.69
N ARG A 170 -16.79 -11.91 1.29
CA ARG A 170 -17.80 -11.98 0.22
C ARG A 170 -19.03 -11.10 0.45
N ALA A 171 -19.34 -10.76 1.70
CA ALA A 171 -20.44 -9.86 2.04
C ALA A 171 -20.36 -8.49 1.35
N TRP A 172 -19.16 -8.06 0.94
CA TRP A 172 -18.91 -6.77 0.27
C TRP A 172 -18.82 -6.87 -1.24
N LEU A 173 -18.79 -8.09 -1.80
CA LEU A 173 -18.55 -8.34 -3.22
C LEU A 173 -19.88 -8.55 -3.96
N VAL A 174 -20.10 -7.76 -5.00
CA VAL A 174 -21.27 -7.88 -5.87
C VAL A 174 -20.81 -8.48 -7.20
N PRO A 175 -21.16 -9.74 -7.52
CA PRO A 175 -20.82 -10.33 -8.81
C PRO A 175 -21.59 -9.66 -9.97
N VAL A 176 -20.93 -9.48 -11.10
CA VAL A 176 -21.49 -8.88 -12.32
C VAL A 176 -21.11 -9.72 -13.54
N PRO A 177 -21.50 -11.00 -13.61
CA PRO A 177 -21.00 -11.97 -14.60
C PRO A 177 -21.37 -11.63 -16.03
N ASP A 178 -22.39 -10.84 -16.26
CA ASP A 178 -22.80 -10.31 -17.59
C ASP A 178 -21.79 -9.31 -18.18
N GLN A 179 -20.83 -8.85 -17.41
CA GLN A 179 -19.74 -7.94 -17.82
C GLN A 179 -18.38 -8.64 -17.82
N ALA A 180 -18.35 -9.96 -17.97
CA ALA A 180 -17.11 -10.70 -18.10
C ALA A 180 -16.34 -10.31 -19.36
N ILE A 181 -15.01 -10.29 -19.28
CA ILE A 181 -14.09 -9.95 -20.36
C ILE A 181 -13.22 -11.16 -20.66
N GLU A 182 -13.07 -11.49 -21.94
CA GLU A 182 -12.14 -12.54 -22.38
C GLU A 182 -10.72 -11.99 -22.46
N VAL A 183 -9.78 -12.72 -21.86
CA VAL A 183 -8.35 -12.41 -21.89
C VAL A 183 -7.60 -13.57 -22.56
N HIS A 184 -6.76 -13.25 -23.53
CA HIS A 184 -6.07 -14.24 -24.36
C HIS A 184 -4.59 -14.33 -24.00
N PHE A 185 -4.10 -15.56 -23.84
CA PHE A 185 -2.71 -15.89 -23.52
C PHE A 185 -2.14 -16.89 -24.50
N ASP A 186 -0.82 -16.90 -24.61
CA ASP A 186 -0.06 -17.85 -25.44
C ASP A 186 -0.46 -17.71 -26.94
N GLY A 187 -0.33 -18.77 -27.73
CA GLY A 187 -0.68 -18.77 -29.17
C GLY A 187 0.39 -18.12 -30.04
N GLU A 188 -0.03 -17.76 -31.24
CA GLU A 188 0.86 -17.24 -32.28
C GLU A 188 0.21 -16.06 -33.00
N ILE A 189 1.03 -15.18 -33.58
CA ILE A 189 0.54 -14.10 -34.46
C ILE A 189 0.74 -14.49 -35.91
N TYR A 190 -0.27 -14.17 -36.72
CA TYR A 190 -0.26 -14.35 -38.15
C TYR A 190 -0.37 -12.99 -38.83
N GLU A 191 0.67 -12.59 -39.56
CA GLU A 191 0.71 -11.31 -40.26
C GLU A 191 0.43 -11.48 -41.73
N LYS A 192 -0.44 -10.64 -42.31
CA LYS A 192 -0.78 -10.62 -43.72
C LYS A 192 -0.63 -9.19 -44.26
N TRP A 193 0.15 -9.07 -45.32
CA TRP A 193 0.34 -7.84 -46.05
C TRP A 193 -0.36 -7.95 -47.40
N GLU A 194 -1.38 -7.13 -47.65
CA GLU A 194 -2.09 -7.01 -48.89
C GLU A 194 -2.03 -5.59 -49.41
N GLN A 195 -1.23 -5.33 -50.44
CA GLN A 195 -0.99 -4.00 -50.99
C GLN A 195 -0.56 -2.98 -49.92
N ASN A 196 -1.48 -2.13 -49.46
CA ASN A 196 -1.23 -1.12 -48.43
C ASN A 196 -1.89 -1.47 -47.09
N TYR A 197 -2.37 -2.69 -46.93
CA TYR A 197 -3.06 -3.13 -45.72
C TYR A 197 -2.26 -4.21 -45.01
N HIS A 198 -1.94 -3.93 -43.73
CA HIS A 198 -1.32 -4.87 -42.79
C HIS A 198 -2.36 -5.35 -41.79
N SER A 199 -2.62 -6.64 -41.75
CA SER A 199 -3.48 -7.25 -40.74
C SER A 199 -2.70 -8.23 -39.90
N VAL A 200 -2.99 -8.26 -38.61
CA VAL A 200 -2.41 -9.18 -37.64
C VAL A 200 -3.54 -9.96 -36.97
N SER A 201 -3.41 -11.28 -36.98
CA SER A 201 -4.35 -12.16 -36.31
C SER A 201 -3.64 -12.94 -35.19
N HIS A 202 -4.19 -12.93 -34.00
CA HIS A 202 -3.76 -13.77 -32.91
C HIS A 202 -4.53 -15.10 -32.97
N VAL A 203 -3.84 -16.22 -33.06
CA VAL A 203 -4.43 -17.55 -33.23
C VAL A 203 -3.87 -18.55 -32.20
N ASN A 204 -4.57 -19.67 -32.02
CA ASN A 204 -4.17 -20.74 -31.08
C ASN A 204 -3.96 -20.29 -29.63
N TYR A 205 -4.59 -19.18 -29.27
CA TYR A 205 -4.51 -18.66 -27.89
C TYR A 205 -5.38 -19.46 -26.91
N LYS A 206 -5.07 -19.28 -25.63
CA LYS A 206 -5.88 -19.80 -24.52
C LYS A 206 -6.70 -18.64 -23.95
N THR A 207 -8.00 -18.85 -23.75
CA THR A 207 -8.91 -17.86 -23.20
C THR A 207 -9.13 -18.08 -21.71
N VAL A 208 -9.07 -16.99 -20.94
CA VAL A 208 -9.49 -16.93 -19.56
C VAL A 208 -10.55 -15.83 -19.44
N ASN A 209 -11.69 -16.15 -18.83
CA ASN A 209 -12.73 -15.16 -18.55
C ASN A 209 -12.40 -14.40 -17.26
N ALA A 210 -12.31 -13.09 -17.37
CA ALA A 210 -12.25 -12.18 -16.24
C ALA A 210 -13.67 -11.81 -15.81
N VAL A 211 -14.15 -12.41 -14.74
CA VAL A 211 -15.49 -12.16 -14.17
C VAL A 211 -15.39 -11.07 -13.10
N PRO A 212 -16.11 -9.95 -13.25
CA PRO A 212 -15.98 -8.83 -12.32
C PRO A 212 -16.82 -9.00 -11.06
N TYR A 213 -16.23 -8.58 -9.94
CA TYR A 213 -16.88 -8.38 -8.65
C TYR A 213 -16.69 -6.93 -8.22
N ASP A 214 -17.79 -6.23 -7.95
CA ASP A 214 -17.76 -4.82 -7.57
C ASP A 214 -17.84 -4.66 -6.05
N MET A 215 -16.95 -3.84 -5.48
CA MET A 215 -16.94 -3.40 -4.09
C MET A 215 -17.11 -1.89 -4.04
N TYR A 216 -18.02 -1.39 -3.18
CA TYR A 216 -18.32 0.04 -3.11
C TYR A 216 -17.67 0.70 -1.90
N VAL A 217 -17.15 1.91 -2.09
CA VAL A 217 -16.46 2.72 -1.07
C VAL A 217 -17.20 4.05 -0.94
N SER A 218 -17.78 4.31 0.21
CA SER A 218 -18.48 5.56 0.50
C SER A 218 -17.50 6.72 0.72
N GLY A 219 -17.85 7.91 0.25
CA GLY A 219 -17.23 9.15 0.70
C GLY A 219 -17.80 9.63 2.04
N TYR A 220 -16.99 10.32 2.83
CA TYR A 220 -17.39 10.89 4.11
C TYR A 220 -18.32 12.10 3.90
N ASP A 221 -19.57 11.99 4.36
CA ASP A 221 -20.61 13.02 4.21
C ASP A 221 -20.65 13.62 2.79
N SER A 222 -20.54 12.76 1.79
CA SER A 222 -20.42 13.09 0.38
C SER A 222 -21.45 12.35 -0.46
N LYS A 223 -21.83 12.92 -1.60
CA LYS A 223 -22.63 12.21 -2.61
C LYS A 223 -21.84 11.16 -3.37
N GLY A 224 -20.50 11.26 -3.36
CA GLY A 224 -19.61 10.37 -4.08
C GLY A 224 -19.55 8.97 -3.50
N VAL A 225 -19.44 8.00 -4.39
CA VAL A 225 -19.17 6.59 -4.09
C VAL A 225 -18.17 6.10 -5.12
N SER A 226 -17.00 5.69 -4.69
CA SER A 226 -16.01 5.01 -5.54
C SER A 226 -16.36 3.53 -5.68
N LYS A 227 -15.90 2.92 -6.76
CA LYS A 227 -16.03 1.48 -7.00
C LYS A 227 -14.64 0.86 -7.13
N LEU A 228 -14.43 -0.28 -6.50
CA LEU A 228 -13.32 -1.17 -6.76
C LEU A 228 -13.86 -2.38 -7.52
N ARG A 229 -13.44 -2.56 -8.78
CA ARG A 229 -13.77 -3.72 -9.59
C ARG A 229 -12.63 -4.73 -9.52
N LEU A 230 -12.96 -5.94 -9.11
CA LEU A 230 -12.02 -7.02 -8.86
C LEU A 230 -12.29 -8.15 -9.86
N TRP A 231 -11.24 -8.60 -10.53
CA TRP A 231 -11.35 -9.64 -11.54
C TRP A 231 -11.09 -11.04 -10.98
N SER A 232 -12.08 -11.92 -11.09
CA SER A 232 -11.94 -13.35 -10.84
C SER A 232 -11.65 -14.06 -12.17
N ALA A 233 -10.69 -14.96 -12.18
CA ALA A 233 -10.35 -15.72 -13.40
C ALA A 233 -11.14 -17.03 -13.43
N GLU A 234 -11.90 -17.24 -14.51
CA GLU A 234 -12.67 -18.43 -14.74
C GLU A 234 -12.35 -19.01 -16.12
N SER A 235 -12.32 -20.33 -16.23
CA SER A 235 -12.22 -21.00 -17.52
C SER A 235 -13.56 -21.63 -17.89
N MET A 236 -14.00 -21.40 -19.09
CA MET A 236 -15.20 -22.04 -19.66
C MET A 236 -14.92 -23.43 -20.22
N SER A 237 -13.65 -23.82 -20.37
CA SER A 237 -13.28 -25.08 -20.98
C SER A 237 -13.30 -26.21 -19.93
N PHE A 238 -14.33 -27.04 -20.00
CA PHE A 238 -14.40 -28.32 -19.32
C PHE A 238 -14.41 -29.41 -20.37
N ASP A 239 -13.41 -30.27 -20.39
CA ASP A 239 -13.32 -31.36 -21.37
C ASP A 239 -14.10 -32.60 -20.88
N MET A 240 -15.36 -32.68 -21.33
CA MET A 240 -16.24 -33.82 -21.03
C MET A 240 -15.68 -35.15 -21.54
N ASN A 241 -14.90 -35.14 -22.65
CA ASN A 241 -14.35 -36.37 -23.18
C ASN A 241 -13.24 -36.92 -22.28
N MET A 242 -12.31 -36.03 -21.88
CA MET A 242 -11.26 -36.41 -20.90
C MET A 242 -11.86 -36.85 -19.57
N PHE A 243 -12.88 -36.14 -19.08
CA PHE A 243 -13.58 -36.52 -17.86
C PHE A 243 -14.20 -37.90 -17.96
N ASN A 244 -14.92 -38.17 -19.03
CA ASN A 244 -15.55 -39.48 -19.26
C ASN A 244 -14.53 -40.63 -19.47
N GLN A 245 -13.30 -40.32 -19.91
CA GLN A 245 -12.18 -41.27 -20.02
C GLN A 245 -11.47 -41.54 -18.71
N GLY A 246 -11.86 -40.83 -17.62
CA GLY A 246 -11.24 -40.97 -16.31
C GLY A 246 -10.00 -40.08 -16.09
N ASP A 247 -9.60 -39.26 -17.03
CA ASP A 247 -8.49 -38.28 -16.88
C ASP A 247 -9.01 -36.97 -16.29
N TYR A 248 -9.45 -37.04 -15.04
CA TYR A 248 -10.04 -35.88 -14.33
C TYR A 248 -9.06 -34.71 -14.19
N ALA A 249 -7.78 -35.01 -14.03
CA ALA A 249 -6.77 -33.97 -13.90
C ALA A 249 -6.63 -33.12 -15.17
N LYS A 250 -6.64 -33.76 -16.35
CA LYS A 250 -6.60 -33.02 -17.62
C LYS A 250 -7.93 -32.34 -17.95
N ALA A 251 -9.05 -32.98 -17.62
CA ALA A 251 -10.38 -32.42 -17.85
C ALA A 251 -10.59 -31.06 -17.15
N ILE A 252 -9.96 -30.87 -15.98
CA ILE A 252 -10.00 -29.61 -15.22
C ILE A 252 -8.72 -28.77 -15.33
N GLY A 253 -7.75 -29.20 -16.17
CA GLY A 253 -6.43 -28.56 -16.25
C GLY A 253 -6.48 -27.10 -16.65
N ALA A 254 -7.33 -26.74 -17.61
CA ALA A 254 -7.52 -25.34 -18.03
C ALA A 254 -8.13 -24.47 -16.91
N ASN A 255 -9.07 -25.03 -16.13
CA ASN A 255 -9.63 -24.37 -14.93
C ASN A 255 -8.54 -24.10 -13.89
N ASN A 256 -7.65 -25.07 -13.66
CA ASN A 256 -6.57 -24.91 -12.69
C ASN A 256 -5.60 -23.78 -13.08
N ILE A 257 -5.30 -23.62 -14.39
CA ILE A 257 -4.47 -22.51 -14.88
C ILE A 257 -5.18 -21.18 -14.67
N ALA A 258 -6.45 -21.06 -15.02
CA ALA A 258 -7.23 -19.86 -14.78
C ALA A 258 -7.29 -19.52 -13.29
N HIS A 259 -7.68 -20.47 -12.46
CA HIS A 259 -7.74 -20.25 -11.00
C HIS A 259 -6.40 -19.86 -10.37
N SER A 260 -5.26 -20.31 -10.91
CA SER A 260 -3.95 -19.91 -10.39
C SER A 260 -3.69 -18.42 -10.47
N LEU A 261 -4.29 -17.72 -11.48
CA LEU A 261 -4.14 -16.27 -11.65
C LEU A 261 -4.69 -15.46 -10.48
N THR A 262 -5.71 -15.98 -9.80
CA THR A 262 -6.38 -15.25 -8.71
C THR A 262 -6.15 -15.88 -7.33
N LYS A 263 -5.24 -16.86 -7.20
CA LYS A 263 -4.99 -17.51 -5.91
C LYS A 263 -4.28 -16.62 -4.92
N VAL A 264 -3.13 -16.07 -5.28
CA VAL A 264 -2.21 -15.40 -4.35
C VAL A 264 -1.69 -14.09 -4.94
N LEU A 265 -1.69 -13.05 -4.13
CA LEU A 265 -1.01 -11.78 -4.41
C LEU A 265 0.50 -11.96 -4.30
N TYR A 266 1.26 -11.55 -5.31
CA TYR A 266 2.72 -11.66 -5.38
C TYR A 266 3.25 -13.07 -5.11
N PRO A 267 2.95 -14.06 -6.00
CA PRO A 267 3.56 -15.37 -5.90
C PRO A 267 5.09 -15.27 -5.97
N ASN A 268 5.78 -16.24 -5.38
CA ASN A 268 7.26 -16.31 -5.42
C ASN A 268 7.73 -16.42 -6.88
N ASP A 269 8.61 -15.50 -7.29
CA ASP A 269 9.15 -15.35 -8.64
C ASP A 269 10.66 -15.65 -8.75
N ASN A 270 11.20 -16.40 -7.79
CA ASN A 270 12.59 -16.88 -7.86
C ASN A 270 12.79 -17.97 -8.94
N HIS A 271 11.74 -18.46 -9.57
CA HIS A 271 11.73 -19.46 -10.63
C HIS A 271 10.87 -19.00 -11.82
N LEU A 272 11.07 -19.64 -12.98
CA LEU A 272 10.44 -19.25 -14.24
C LEU A 272 8.91 -19.30 -14.20
N GLU A 273 8.34 -20.33 -13.57
CA GLU A 273 6.88 -20.49 -13.43
C GLU A 273 6.25 -19.37 -12.62
N GLY A 274 6.91 -18.92 -11.55
CA GLY A 274 6.46 -17.79 -10.75
C GLY A 274 6.53 -16.47 -11.51
N LYS A 275 7.61 -16.25 -12.30
CA LYS A 275 7.71 -15.10 -13.20
C LYS A 275 6.60 -15.12 -14.25
N ALA A 276 6.37 -16.28 -14.87
CA ALA A 276 5.30 -16.46 -15.84
C ALA A 276 3.91 -16.19 -15.24
N LEU A 277 3.66 -16.66 -14.01
CA LEU A 277 2.40 -16.41 -13.32
C LEU A 277 2.21 -14.92 -13.03
N ARG A 278 3.23 -14.22 -12.53
CA ARG A 278 3.17 -12.77 -12.29
C ARG A 278 2.92 -11.97 -13.55
N LEU A 279 3.59 -12.30 -14.67
CA LEU A 279 3.35 -11.65 -15.97
C LEU A 279 1.90 -11.86 -16.42
N ARG A 280 1.38 -13.09 -16.30
CA ARG A 280 -0.02 -13.38 -16.59
C ARG A 280 -0.99 -12.62 -15.71
N GLN A 281 -0.73 -12.50 -14.41
CA GLN A 281 -1.56 -11.71 -13.49
C GLN A 281 -1.62 -10.23 -13.89
N GLN A 282 -0.48 -9.62 -14.22
CA GLN A 282 -0.42 -8.22 -14.64
C GLN A 282 -1.20 -8.00 -15.95
N TYR A 283 -1.04 -8.87 -16.93
CA TYR A 283 -1.77 -8.75 -18.18
C TYR A 283 -3.26 -9.05 -18.01
N PHE A 284 -3.62 -10.08 -17.23
CA PHE A 284 -5.02 -10.41 -16.91
C PHE A 284 -5.77 -9.21 -16.36
N MET A 285 -5.23 -8.58 -15.35
CA MET A 285 -5.82 -7.38 -14.75
C MET A 285 -5.89 -6.23 -15.77
N SER A 286 -4.81 -5.98 -16.50
CA SER A 286 -4.72 -4.86 -17.43
C SER A 286 -5.69 -5.02 -18.60
N ALA A 287 -5.73 -6.19 -19.23
CA ALA A 287 -6.58 -6.47 -20.38
C ALA A 287 -8.07 -6.43 -20.01
N ALA A 288 -8.45 -7.08 -18.91
CA ALA A 288 -9.82 -7.05 -18.43
C ALA A 288 -10.28 -5.62 -18.08
N SER A 289 -9.42 -4.83 -17.45
CA SER A 289 -9.73 -3.45 -17.05
C SER A 289 -9.87 -2.53 -18.25
N VAL A 290 -8.96 -2.62 -19.22
CA VAL A 290 -9.04 -1.81 -20.46
C VAL A 290 -10.28 -2.20 -21.28
N GLY A 291 -10.58 -3.49 -21.39
CA GLY A 291 -11.80 -3.97 -22.06
C GLY A 291 -13.08 -3.40 -21.43
N ASP A 292 -13.19 -3.40 -20.11
CA ASP A 292 -14.34 -2.79 -19.37
C ASP A 292 -14.41 -1.27 -19.60
N ILE A 293 -13.28 -0.57 -19.58
CA ILE A 293 -13.21 0.88 -19.83
C ILE A 293 -13.70 1.21 -21.24
N VAL A 294 -13.18 0.50 -22.24
CA VAL A 294 -13.56 0.69 -23.65
C VAL A 294 -15.04 0.40 -23.85
N MET A 295 -15.53 -0.73 -23.36
CA MET A 295 -16.96 -1.11 -23.46
C MET A 295 -17.87 -0.05 -22.84
N ARG A 296 -17.54 0.45 -21.65
CA ARG A 296 -18.31 1.51 -20.97
C ARG A 296 -18.30 2.82 -21.75
N HIS A 297 -17.15 3.20 -22.26
CA HIS A 297 -17.00 4.42 -23.05
C HIS A 297 -17.80 4.34 -24.34
N MET A 298 -17.69 3.23 -25.08
CA MET A 298 -18.44 2.99 -26.30
C MET A 298 -19.95 3.01 -26.09
N ASN A 299 -20.43 2.43 -24.95
CA ASN A 299 -21.85 2.45 -24.62
C ASN A 299 -22.41 3.87 -24.37
N VAL A 300 -21.57 4.82 -23.97
CA VAL A 300 -21.97 6.20 -23.68
C VAL A 300 -21.77 7.12 -24.88
N TYR A 301 -20.63 6.99 -25.57
CA TYR A 301 -20.20 7.95 -26.59
C TYR A 301 -20.20 7.40 -28.03
N GLY A 302 -20.23 6.09 -28.22
CA GLY A 302 -20.23 5.44 -29.54
C GLY A 302 -18.92 5.59 -30.33
N THR A 303 -17.86 6.15 -29.74
CA THR A 303 -16.56 6.36 -30.38
C THR A 303 -15.45 6.35 -29.31
N LEU A 304 -14.22 5.99 -29.71
CA LEU A 304 -13.03 6.09 -28.90
C LEU A 304 -12.16 7.34 -29.20
N GLU A 305 -12.55 8.16 -30.17
CA GLU A 305 -11.78 9.36 -30.55
C GLU A 305 -11.64 10.36 -29.40
N ASN A 306 -12.69 10.49 -28.60
CA ASN A 306 -12.74 11.39 -27.45
C ASN A 306 -12.41 10.69 -26.11
N LEU A 307 -11.80 9.49 -26.14
CA LEU A 307 -11.51 8.72 -24.93
C LEU A 307 -10.70 9.55 -23.93
N HIS A 308 -9.62 10.16 -24.36
CA HIS A 308 -8.72 10.97 -23.54
C HIS A 308 -9.38 12.22 -22.93
N GLU A 309 -10.45 12.73 -23.54
CA GLU A 309 -11.21 13.85 -22.97
C GLU A 309 -12.13 13.43 -21.81
N LYS A 310 -12.56 12.18 -21.81
CA LYS A 310 -13.56 11.62 -20.88
C LYS A 310 -12.98 10.64 -19.86
N VAL A 311 -11.77 10.16 -20.10
CA VAL A 311 -11.12 9.10 -19.34
C VAL A 311 -9.68 9.49 -19.02
N ALA A 312 -9.27 9.25 -17.76
CA ALA A 312 -7.88 9.19 -17.34
C ALA A 312 -7.62 7.79 -16.78
N ILE A 313 -6.62 7.08 -17.31
CA ILE A 313 -6.19 5.78 -16.79
C ILE A 313 -4.89 5.96 -16.04
N HIS A 314 -4.92 5.71 -14.74
CA HIS A 314 -3.75 5.89 -13.88
C HIS A 314 -3.06 4.57 -13.58
N ILE A 315 -1.78 4.50 -13.93
CA ILE A 315 -0.88 3.35 -13.70
C ILE A 315 -0.19 3.55 -12.36
N ASN A 316 -0.56 2.72 -11.38
CA ASN A 316 0.02 2.75 -10.03
C ASN A 316 1.20 1.78 -9.93
N ASP A 317 2.42 2.31 -10.00
CA ASP A 317 3.66 1.58 -10.27
C ASP A 317 3.66 0.94 -11.67
N THR A 318 4.68 0.16 -12.02
CA THR A 318 4.81 -0.46 -13.35
C THR A 318 3.94 -1.71 -13.55
N HIS A 319 3.31 -2.22 -12.51
CA HIS A 319 2.55 -3.47 -12.60
C HIS A 319 1.41 -3.46 -13.63
N PRO A 320 0.63 -2.35 -13.83
CA PRO A 320 -0.42 -2.27 -14.84
C PRO A 320 0.05 -1.76 -16.21
N THR A 321 1.34 -1.64 -16.47
CA THR A 321 1.88 -1.04 -17.71
C THR A 321 1.34 -1.70 -18.97
N LEU A 322 1.05 -3.01 -18.92
CA LEU A 322 0.51 -3.75 -20.07
C LEU A 322 -0.88 -3.26 -20.52
N ALA A 323 -1.54 -2.39 -19.76
CA ALA A 323 -2.75 -1.68 -20.19
C ALA A 323 -2.48 -0.75 -21.39
N ILE A 324 -1.26 -0.23 -21.53
CA ILE A 324 -0.85 0.63 -22.64
C ILE A 324 -0.90 -0.13 -23.97
N PRO A 325 -0.12 -1.22 -24.18
CA PRO A 325 -0.15 -1.97 -25.42
C PRO A 325 -1.49 -2.70 -25.61
N GLU A 326 -2.25 -3.02 -24.57
CA GLU A 326 -3.59 -3.61 -24.71
C GLU A 326 -4.59 -2.59 -25.29
N LEU A 327 -4.63 -1.36 -24.81
CA LEU A 327 -5.47 -0.33 -25.40
C LEU A 327 -5.04 -0.06 -26.85
N MET A 328 -3.73 -0.06 -27.12
CA MET A 328 -3.22 0.06 -28.49
C MET A 328 -3.71 -1.09 -29.38
N ARG A 329 -3.69 -2.35 -28.90
CA ARG A 329 -4.23 -3.52 -29.61
C ARG A 329 -5.71 -3.33 -29.94
N ILE A 330 -6.52 -2.90 -29.00
CA ILE A 330 -7.96 -2.68 -29.21
C ILE A 330 -8.17 -1.61 -30.29
N LEU A 331 -7.45 -0.49 -30.23
CA LEU A 331 -7.56 0.59 -31.19
C LEU A 331 -7.16 0.15 -32.61
N LEU A 332 -6.06 -0.62 -32.72
CA LEU A 332 -5.53 -1.08 -34.01
C LEU A 332 -6.33 -2.27 -34.56
N ASP A 333 -6.46 -3.35 -33.80
CA ASP A 333 -6.92 -4.64 -34.26
C ASP A 333 -8.45 -4.74 -34.25
N ASP A 334 -9.09 -4.22 -33.16
CA ASP A 334 -10.56 -4.35 -33.01
C ASP A 334 -11.30 -3.15 -33.59
N CYS A 335 -10.70 -1.95 -33.57
CA CYS A 335 -11.34 -0.72 -34.05
C CYS A 335 -10.82 -0.21 -35.42
N GLY A 336 -9.69 -0.73 -35.91
CA GLY A 336 -9.13 -0.38 -37.20
C GLY A 336 -8.58 1.05 -37.29
N TYR A 337 -8.15 1.65 -36.17
CA TYR A 337 -7.52 2.97 -36.21
C TYR A 337 -6.10 2.87 -36.78
N ASP A 338 -5.66 3.92 -37.45
CA ASP A 338 -4.25 4.05 -37.82
C ASP A 338 -3.39 4.26 -36.59
N TRP A 339 -2.08 3.99 -36.72
CA TRP A 339 -1.14 4.05 -35.63
C TRP A 339 -1.09 5.42 -34.96
N ASP A 340 -1.00 6.49 -35.74
CA ASP A 340 -0.76 7.84 -35.20
C ASP A 340 -1.99 8.33 -34.43
N LYS A 341 -3.19 8.05 -34.93
CA LYS A 341 -4.44 8.34 -34.21
C LYS A 341 -4.55 7.53 -32.92
N ALA A 342 -4.26 6.24 -32.98
CA ALA A 342 -4.26 5.37 -31.80
C ALA A 342 -3.23 5.84 -30.74
N TRP A 343 -2.02 6.14 -31.18
CA TRP A 343 -0.95 6.61 -30.31
C TRP A 343 -1.27 7.96 -29.62
N ASN A 344 -1.88 8.89 -30.36
CA ASN A 344 -2.35 10.15 -29.79
C ASN A 344 -3.40 9.94 -28.68
N ILE A 345 -4.32 8.99 -28.87
CA ILE A 345 -5.29 8.62 -27.83
C ILE A 345 -4.55 8.06 -26.60
N ILE A 346 -3.61 7.13 -26.81
CA ILE A 346 -2.81 6.51 -25.74
C ILE A 346 -2.11 7.57 -24.89
N THR A 347 -1.29 8.41 -25.53
CA THR A 347 -0.41 9.36 -24.82
C THR A 347 -1.14 10.47 -24.06
N ASN A 348 -2.43 10.66 -24.36
CA ASN A 348 -3.29 11.62 -23.65
C ASN A 348 -4.28 10.96 -22.65
N THR A 349 -4.29 9.61 -22.58
CA THR A 349 -5.20 8.86 -21.69
C THR A 349 -4.50 8.32 -20.45
N PHE A 350 -3.23 7.92 -20.57
CA PHE A 350 -2.48 7.31 -19.47
C PHE A 350 -1.66 8.31 -18.66
N ASP A 351 -1.60 8.07 -17.35
CA ASP A 351 -0.73 8.74 -16.39
C ASP A 351 -0.04 7.69 -15.51
N TYR A 352 1.19 7.95 -15.09
CA TYR A 352 2.03 7.01 -14.37
C TYR A 352 2.57 7.58 -13.07
N THR A 353 2.39 6.85 -11.96
CA THR A 353 3.08 7.11 -10.68
C THR A 353 4.20 6.11 -10.47
N ASN A 354 5.42 6.61 -10.33
CA ASN A 354 6.58 5.82 -9.93
C ASN A 354 6.66 5.73 -8.39
N HIS A 355 6.95 4.53 -7.87
CA HIS A 355 7.14 4.29 -6.44
C HIS A 355 8.56 3.80 -6.10
N THR A 356 9.46 3.79 -7.07
CA THR A 356 10.80 3.21 -6.97
C THR A 356 11.85 4.31 -7.02
N VAL A 357 12.80 4.29 -6.07
CA VAL A 357 13.91 5.27 -6.00
C VAL A 357 15.17 4.73 -6.68
N MET A 358 15.41 3.42 -6.58
CA MET A 358 16.62 2.78 -7.10
C MET A 358 16.39 2.30 -8.53
N ALA A 359 17.16 2.80 -9.50
CA ALA A 359 17.03 2.45 -10.91
C ALA A 359 17.14 0.94 -11.17
N GLU A 360 18.01 0.23 -10.42
CA GLU A 360 18.19 -1.22 -10.51
C GLU A 360 16.98 -2.04 -10.03
N ALA A 361 16.06 -1.43 -9.30
CA ALA A 361 14.82 -2.07 -8.82
C ALA A 361 13.62 -1.85 -9.75
N LEU A 362 13.80 -1.10 -10.86
CA LEU A 362 12.75 -0.92 -11.87
C LEU A 362 12.41 -2.25 -12.54
N GLU A 363 11.11 -2.50 -12.72
CA GLU A 363 10.63 -3.77 -13.26
C GLU A 363 11.03 -3.97 -14.73
N THR A 364 11.55 -5.16 -15.00
CA THR A 364 11.86 -5.59 -16.36
C THR A 364 11.38 -7.01 -16.60
N TRP A 365 10.96 -7.32 -17.82
CA TRP A 365 10.57 -8.67 -18.22
C TRP A 365 11.51 -9.22 -19.29
N ASP A 366 11.74 -10.51 -19.23
CA ASP A 366 12.48 -11.25 -20.25
C ASP A 366 11.70 -11.25 -21.56
N VAL A 367 12.37 -10.95 -22.67
CA VAL A 367 11.77 -10.86 -24.02
C VAL A 367 11.16 -12.20 -24.42
N ASP A 368 11.88 -13.32 -24.23
CA ASP A 368 11.43 -14.64 -24.64
C ASP A 368 10.18 -15.06 -23.84
N LEU A 369 10.15 -14.69 -22.55
CA LEU A 369 9.00 -14.95 -21.70
C LEU A 369 7.77 -14.15 -22.15
N MET A 370 7.94 -12.86 -22.42
CA MET A 370 6.86 -11.97 -22.84
C MET A 370 6.32 -12.35 -24.22
N GLN A 371 7.21 -12.61 -25.19
CA GLN A 371 6.83 -13.03 -26.53
C GLN A 371 6.06 -14.35 -26.52
N ARG A 372 6.47 -15.30 -25.69
CA ARG A 372 5.79 -16.60 -25.59
C ARG A 372 4.41 -16.51 -24.97
N ILE A 373 4.25 -15.68 -23.92
CA ILE A 373 2.98 -15.57 -23.19
C ILE A 373 2.02 -14.58 -23.85
N LEU A 374 2.55 -13.50 -24.43
CA LEU A 374 1.79 -12.35 -24.93
C LEU A 374 2.30 -11.94 -26.33
N PRO A 375 2.25 -12.82 -27.35
CA PRO A 375 2.91 -12.59 -28.63
C PRO A 375 2.42 -11.31 -29.33
N ARG A 376 1.11 -11.03 -29.32
CA ARG A 376 0.57 -9.82 -29.96
C ARG A 376 0.96 -8.55 -29.19
N ILE A 377 0.87 -8.58 -27.89
CA ILE A 377 1.25 -7.46 -27.03
C ILE A 377 2.74 -7.14 -27.18
N TYR A 378 3.59 -8.16 -27.20
CA TYR A 378 5.03 -7.98 -27.44
C TYR A 378 5.31 -7.36 -28.81
N ALA A 379 4.64 -7.80 -29.87
CA ALA A 379 4.78 -7.21 -31.21
C ALA A 379 4.42 -5.71 -31.20
N ILE A 380 3.37 -5.32 -30.48
CA ILE A 380 3.01 -3.89 -30.30
C ILE A 380 4.08 -3.13 -29.52
N ILE A 381 4.62 -3.72 -28.46
CA ILE A 381 5.73 -3.09 -27.67
C ILE A 381 6.98 -2.88 -28.54
N VAL A 382 7.30 -3.84 -29.42
CA VAL A 382 8.42 -3.71 -30.38
C VAL A 382 8.20 -2.51 -31.30
N GLU A 383 7.01 -2.35 -31.87
CA GLU A 383 6.71 -1.21 -32.75
C GLU A 383 6.68 0.12 -31.99
N ILE A 384 6.14 0.15 -30.76
CA ILE A 384 6.24 1.33 -29.88
C ILE A 384 7.71 1.69 -29.66
N ASN A 385 8.55 0.70 -29.32
CA ASN A 385 9.98 0.93 -29.11
C ASN A 385 10.67 1.50 -30.36
N ASN A 386 10.40 0.94 -31.54
CA ASN A 386 11.00 1.39 -32.80
C ASN A 386 10.65 2.85 -33.09
N ARG A 387 9.37 3.21 -33.00
CA ARG A 387 8.90 4.59 -33.23
C ARG A 387 9.40 5.56 -32.18
N TYR A 388 9.41 5.13 -30.90
CA TYR A 388 9.91 5.94 -29.81
C TYR A 388 11.42 6.22 -29.96
N CYS A 389 12.23 5.21 -30.26
CA CYS A 389 13.65 5.40 -30.54
C CYS A 389 13.92 6.31 -31.74
N ALA A 390 13.13 6.18 -32.81
CA ALA A 390 13.24 7.07 -33.99
C ALA A 390 12.93 8.53 -33.60
N HIS A 391 11.86 8.77 -32.86
CA HIS A 391 11.52 10.09 -32.34
C HIS A 391 12.60 10.64 -31.41
N LEU A 392 13.14 9.81 -30.52
CA LEU A 392 14.23 10.22 -29.62
C LEU A 392 15.50 10.60 -30.40
N MET A 393 15.83 9.90 -31.47
CA MET A 393 16.97 10.27 -32.32
C MET A 393 16.81 11.69 -32.92
N GLU A 394 15.59 12.08 -33.28
CA GLU A 394 15.29 13.41 -33.80
C GLU A 394 15.44 14.47 -32.70
N VAL A 395 14.76 14.28 -31.55
CA VAL A 395 14.71 15.30 -30.50
C VAL A 395 15.99 15.42 -29.69
N THR A 396 16.83 14.38 -29.66
CA THR A 396 18.15 14.43 -28.99
C THR A 396 19.30 14.86 -29.93
N GLY A 397 19.01 15.16 -31.18
CA GLY A 397 20.03 15.52 -32.15
C GLY A 397 20.97 14.37 -32.52
N GLY A 398 20.52 13.12 -32.44
CA GLY A 398 21.29 11.92 -32.80
C GLY A 398 22.11 11.30 -31.66
N ASP A 399 21.82 11.61 -30.41
CA ASP A 399 22.50 11.02 -29.24
C ASP A 399 22.06 9.55 -29.03
N SER A 400 22.80 8.65 -29.71
CA SER A 400 22.49 7.22 -29.69
C SER A 400 22.65 6.56 -28.31
N GLU A 401 23.54 7.04 -27.45
CA GLU A 401 23.71 6.50 -26.10
C GLU A 401 22.50 6.84 -25.23
N LYS A 402 22.03 8.08 -25.30
CA LYS A 402 20.83 8.54 -24.59
C LYS A 402 19.60 7.78 -25.08
N VAL A 403 19.43 7.61 -26.39
CA VAL A 403 18.34 6.82 -26.98
C VAL A 403 18.39 5.37 -26.46
N THR A 404 19.57 4.76 -26.43
CA THR A 404 19.75 3.40 -25.91
C THR A 404 19.33 3.27 -24.44
N ARG A 405 19.70 4.23 -23.57
CA ARG A 405 19.26 4.22 -22.16
C ARG A 405 17.75 4.35 -22.01
N MET A 406 17.11 5.17 -22.86
CA MET A 406 15.67 5.41 -22.86
C MET A 406 14.85 4.33 -23.58
N SER A 407 15.48 3.45 -24.36
CA SER A 407 14.78 2.42 -25.11
C SER A 407 13.95 1.50 -24.21
N ILE A 408 12.81 1.06 -24.72
CA ILE A 408 11.90 0.15 -24.02
C ILE A 408 12.42 -1.28 -24.01
N ILE A 409 13.09 -1.68 -25.11
CA ILE A 409 13.69 -3.01 -25.25
C ILE A 409 15.22 -2.84 -25.34
N LEU A 410 15.93 -3.47 -24.40
CA LEU A 410 17.40 -3.48 -24.36
C LEU A 410 17.88 -4.74 -23.65
N ASP A 411 18.98 -5.35 -24.14
CA ASP A 411 19.64 -6.50 -23.53
C ASP A 411 18.69 -7.67 -23.21
N ASN A 412 17.84 -8.04 -24.17
CA ASN A 412 16.80 -9.06 -24.05
C ASN A 412 15.78 -8.80 -22.91
N ARG A 413 15.61 -7.52 -22.52
CA ARG A 413 14.67 -7.12 -21.46
C ARG A 413 13.72 -6.05 -21.95
N VAL A 414 12.46 -6.15 -21.53
CA VAL A 414 11.43 -5.11 -21.69
C VAL A 414 11.40 -4.27 -20.42
N LYS A 415 11.76 -2.99 -20.54
CA LYS A 415 11.83 -2.02 -19.44
C LYS A 415 10.47 -1.35 -19.25
N MET A 416 9.71 -1.78 -18.26
CA MET A 416 8.32 -1.35 -18.07
C MET A 416 8.20 0.15 -17.75
N ALA A 417 9.10 0.68 -16.93
CA ALA A 417 9.11 2.11 -16.61
C ALA A 417 9.39 3.00 -17.84
N ASN A 418 10.27 2.56 -18.76
CA ASN A 418 10.52 3.30 -19.99
C ASN A 418 9.27 3.31 -20.91
N LEU A 419 8.52 2.20 -20.94
CA LEU A 419 7.23 2.16 -21.66
C LEU A 419 6.20 3.12 -21.02
N CYS A 420 6.13 3.18 -19.69
CA CYS A 420 5.28 4.14 -18.99
C CYS A 420 5.67 5.59 -19.32
N CYS A 421 6.95 5.93 -19.27
CA CYS A 421 7.42 7.29 -19.59
C CYS A 421 7.14 7.67 -21.06
N ALA A 422 7.25 6.71 -21.99
CA ALA A 422 6.99 6.95 -23.41
C ALA A 422 5.50 7.21 -23.73
N ALA A 423 4.60 6.63 -22.94
CA ALA A 423 3.16 6.57 -23.25
C ALA A 423 2.28 7.40 -22.31
N SER A 424 2.83 7.98 -21.22
CA SER A 424 2.03 8.70 -20.24
C SER A 424 2.09 10.21 -20.44
N SER A 425 0.94 10.88 -20.27
CA SER A 425 0.85 12.34 -20.29
C SER A 425 1.54 12.99 -19.08
N SER A 426 1.57 12.27 -17.97
CA SER A 426 2.23 12.71 -16.74
C SER A 426 2.94 11.54 -16.05
N VAL A 427 4.12 11.83 -15.48
CA VAL A 427 4.91 10.91 -14.63
C VAL A 427 5.13 11.61 -13.30
N ASN A 428 4.67 11.03 -12.18
CA ASN A 428 4.85 11.69 -10.90
C ASN A 428 5.61 10.85 -9.88
N GLY A 429 6.37 11.55 -9.04
CA GLY A 429 6.88 11.04 -7.78
C GLY A 429 5.87 11.19 -6.65
N VAL A 430 6.17 10.59 -5.50
CA VAL A 430 5.25 10.43 -4.35
C VAL A 430 5.68 11.18 -3.09
N SER A 431 6.74 11.95 -3.16
CA SER A 431 7.20 12.97 -2.22
C SER A 431 8.02 14.02 -2.97
N LYS A 432 8.26 15.18 -2.37
CA LYS A 432 9.10 16.22 -2.99
C LYS A 432 10.49 15.67 -3.32
N LEU A 433 11.16 15.08 -2.34
CA LEU A 433 12.50 14.51 -2.52
C LEU A 433 12.51 13.43 -3.61
N HIS A 434 11.55 12.51 -3.61
CA HIS A 434 11.44 11.46 -4.62
C HIS A 434 11.27 12.07 -6.03
N SER A 435 10.44 13.09 -6.16
CA SER A 435 10.21 13.76 -7.45
C SER A 435 11.48 14.42 -8.01
N GLU A 436 12.34 14.95 -7.14
CA GLU A 436 13.66 15.45 -7.58
C GLU A 436 14.61 14.29 -7.93
N ILE A 437 14.65 13.23 -7.13
CA ILE A 437 15.50 12.05 -7.42
C ILE A 437 15.13 11.43 -8.79
N ILE A 438 13.86 11.32 -9.14
CA ILE A 438 13.48 10.76 -10.44
C ILE A 438 13.89 11.68 -11.62
N LYS A 439 13.90 12.99 -11.45
CA LYS A 439 14.38 13.96 -12.45
C LYS A 439 15.91 13.97 -12.57
N ASP A 440 16.61 13.87 -11.43
CA ASP A 440 18.06 14.00 -11.39
C ASP A 440 18.78 12.70 -11.72
N SER A 441 18.14 11.52 -11.51
CA SER A 441 18.80 10.24 -11.66
C SER A 441 17.96 9.19 -12.38
N VAL A 442 16.82 8.75 -11.81
CA VAL A 442 16.08 7.55 -12.26
C VAL A 442 15.56 7.71 -13.69
N PHE A 443 15.00 8.88 -14.03
CA PHE A 443 14.46 9.23 -15.34
C PHE A 443 15.08 10.52 -15.87
N HIS A 444 16.34 10.77 -15.55
CA HIS A 444 17.02 12.00 -15.98
C HIS A 444 16.93 12.24 -17.49
N ASP A 445 17.23 11.21 -18.28
CA ASP A 445 17.19 11.33 -19.75
C ASP A 445 15.76 11.64 -20.26
N GLN A 446 14.75 10.97 -19.73
CA GLN A 446 13.33 11.21 -20.07
C GLN A 446 12.91 12.63 -19.65
N TYR A 447 13.32 13.06 -18.43
CA TYR A 447 13.03 14.42 -17.95
C TYR A 447 13.64 15.51 -18.86
N THR A 448 14.85 15.30 -19.38
CA THR A 448 15.46 16.29 -20.30
C THR A 448 14.74 16.39 -21.67
N VAL A 449 13.97 15.36 -22.05
CA VAL A 449 13.19 15.36 -23.31
C VAL A 449 11.78 15.88 -23.09
N THR A 450 11.14 15.48 -21.98
CA THR A 450 9.75 15.84 -21.68
C THR A 450 9.62 16.40 -20.26
N PRO A 451 10.23 17.57 -19.94
CA PRO A 451 10.26 18.09 -18.57
C PRO A 451 8.88 18.38 -18.00
N ASP A 452 7.95 18.84 -18.83
CA ASP A 452 6.58 19.19 -18.42
C ASP A 452 5.73 17.98 -18.01
N ALA A 453 6.10 16.76 -18.39
CA ALA A 453 5.42 15.54 -17.98
C ALA A 453 5.70 15.18 -16.50
N PHE A 454 6.83 15.62 -15.94
CA PHE A 454 7.25 15.23 -14.59
C PHE A 454 6.63 16.12 -13.52
N LYS A 455 5.89 15.50 -12.61
CA LYS A 455 5.11 16.16 -11.54
C LYS A 455 5.46 15.60 -10.17
N ASN A 456 5.00 16.28 -9.13
CA ASN A 456 4.98 15.77 -7.77
C ASN A 456 3.55 15.74 -7.23
N VAL A 457 3.14 14.60 -6.68
CA VAL A 457 2.01 14.54 -5.76
C VAL A 457 2.44 13.76 -4.53
N THR A 458 2.71 14.46 -3.45
CA THR A 458 3.06 13.83 -2.17
C THR A 458 1.93 12.94 -1.70
N ASN A 459 2.25 11.74 -1.28
CA ASN A 459 1.28 10.76 -0.79
C ASN A 459 0.36 11.34 0.29
N GLY A 460 -0.80 10.73 0.44
CA GLY A 460 -1.78 11.07 1.46
C GLY A 460 -2.43 9.84 2.07
N ILE A 461 -3.04 10.02 3.22
CA ILE A 461 -3.71 8.98 3.99
C ILE A 461 -5.19 9.31 4.21
N ALA A 462 -6.04 8.30 4.31
CA ALA A 462 -7.44 8.43 4.73
C ALA A 462 -7.49 8.80 6.22
N TYR A 463 -7.24 10.07 6.54
CA TYR A 463 -7.07 10.53 7.92
C TYR A 463 -8.30 10.24 8.80
N ARG A 464 -9.50 10.14 8.23
CA ARG A 464 -10.70 9.79 8.97
C ARG A 464 -10.61 8.38 9.54
N ARG A 465 -10.10 7.42 8.78
CA ARG A 465 -9.84 6.06 9.29
C ARG A 465 -8.82 6.08 10.43
N TRP A 466 -7.69 6.76 10.23
CA TRP A 466 -6.55 6.71 11.14
C TRP A 466 -6.66 7.62 12.36
N LEU A 467 -7.59 8.58 12.35
CA LEU A 467 -7.89 9.47 13.47
C LEU A 467 -9.32 9.24 13.98
N LEU A 468 -10.33 9.61 13.17
CA LEU A 468 -11.72 9.69 13.64
C LEU A 468 -12.29 8.31 14.02
N ALA A 469 -11.99 7.27 13.26
CA ALA A 469 -12.48 5.92 13.53
C ALA A 469 -11.58 5.12 14.50
N SER A 470 -10.28 5.43 14.57
CA SER A 470 -9.30 4.65 15.34
C SER A 470 -8.92 5.29 16.68
N ASN A 471 -9.05 6.62 16.83
CA ASN A 471 -8.63 7.36 18.03
C ASN A 471 -9.71 8.33 18.49
N GLN A 472 -10.78 7.77 19.05
CA GLN A 472 -11.94 8.56 19.51
C GLN A 472 -11.57 9.56 20.60
N GLY A 473 -10.63 9.21 21.50
CA GLY A 473 -10.16 10.11 22.55
C GLY A 473 -9.53 11.38 21.98
N LEU A 474 -8.64 11.22 20.99
CA LEU A 474 -8.04 12.37 20.29
C LEU A 474 -9.06 13.15 19.46
N THR A 475 -9.99 12.45 18.80
CA THR A 475 -11.07 13.09 18.03
C THR A 475 -11.93 13.99 18.92
N ASN A 476 -12.27 13.54 20.12
CA ASN A 476 -13.07 14.31 21.07
C ASN A 476 -12.30 15.54 21.58
N LEU A 477 -10.99 15.38 21.90
CA LEU A 477 -10.14 16.49 22.33
C LEU A 477 -10.02 17.55 21.22
N LEU A 478 -9.80 17.13 19.98
CA LEU A 478 -9.76 18.04 18.82
C LEU A 478 -11.11 18.76 18.64
N THR A 479 -12.23 18.02 18.74
CA THR A 479 -13.57 18.63 18.64
C THR A 479 -13.81 19.68 19.74
N GLU A 480 -13.37 19.39 20.97
CA GLU A 480 -13.43 20.34 22.09
C GLU A 480 -12.61 21.62 21.80
N CYS A 481 -11.40 21.47 21.27
CA CYS A 481 -10.45 22.58 21.08
C CYS A 481 -10.72 23.41 19.81
N ILE A 482 -11.02 22.75 18.69
CA ILE A 482 -11.07 23.40 17.35
C ILE A 482 -12.40 23.17 16.60
N GLY A 483 -13.42 22.56 17.25
CA GLY A 483 -14.71 22.24 16.64
C GLY A 483 -14.63 21.11 15.60
N ASP A 484 -15.73 20.87 14.91
CA ASP A 484 -15.90 19.72 13.99
C ASP A 484 -15.32 19.92 12.57
N GLY A 485 -14.85 21.11 12.26
CA GLY A 485 -14.43 21.49 10.90
C GLY A 485 -13.35 20.57 10.30
N PHE A 486 -12.43 20.09 11.13
CA PHE A 486 -11.33 19.20 10.70
C PHE A 486 -11.81 17.83 10.21
N LYS A 487 -13.02 17.41 10.57
CA LYS A 487 -13.59 16.13 10.10
C LYS A 487 -13.83 16.12 8.59
N LYS A 488 -14.11 17.30 8.01
CA LYS A 488 -14.31 17.49 6.56
C LYS A 488 -13.05 18.03 5.86
N ASP A 489 -12.30 18.87 6.55
CA ASP A 489 -11.14 19.58 6.03
C ASP A 489 -9.95 19.40 6.98
N ALA A 490 -9.04 18.49 6.62
CA ALA A 490 -7.86 18.17 7.42
C ALA A 490 -6.95 19.39 7.65
N SER A 491 -6.97 20.41 6.79
CA SER A 491 -6.15 21.63 6.96
C SER A 491 -6.45 22.36 8.26
N LYS A 492 -7.68 22.22 8.78
CA LYS A 492 -8.11 22.82 10.05
C LYS A 492 -7.46 22.20 11.29
N LEU A 493 -6.79 21.03 11.15
CA LEU A 493 -5.95 20.50 12.23
C LEU A 493 -4.87 21.51 12.65
N ALA A 494 -4.43 22.38 11.75
CA ALA A 494 -3.46 23.45 12.06
C ALA A 494 -3.91 24.38 13.19
N ASP A 495 -5.22 24.57 13.38
CA ASP A 495 -5.76 25.39 14.47
C ASP A 495 -5.41 24.82 15.85
N PHE A 496 -5.11 23.54 15.96
CA PHE A 496 -4.72 22.89 17.22
C PHE A 496 -3.36 23.42 17.76
N LYS A 497 -2.50 23.98 16.88
CA LYS A 497 -1.24 24.64 17.29
C LYS A 497 -1.43 25.75 18.32
N LYS A 498 -2.59 26.41 18.35
CA LYS A 498 -2.91 27.48 19.32
C LYS A 498 -2.86 27.01 20.77
N PHE A 499 -2.99 25.70 21.00
CA PHE A 499 -3.00 25.07 22.32
C PHE A 499 -1.64 24.46 22.71
N ALA A 500 -0.58 24.68 21.94
CA ALA A 500 0.73 24.07 22.16
C ALA A 500 1.40 24.47 23.50
N THR A 501 0.93 25.53 24.15
CA THR A 501 1.40 25.98 25.47
C THR A 501 0.32 25.87 26.57
N ASP A 502 -0.87 25.38 26.21
CA ASP A 502 -1.95 25.16 27.17
C ASP A 502 -1.75 23.84 27.93
N LYS A 503 -1.30 23.98 29.19
CA LYS A 503 -1.02 22.81 30.04
C LYS A 503 -2.23 21.90 30.21
N SER A 504 -3.46 22.44 30.28
CA SER A 504 -4.68 21.61 30.45
C SER A 504 -4.93 20.75 29.21
N VAL A 505 -4.72 21.30 28.03
CA VAL A 505 -4.86 20.54 26.77
C VAL A 505 -3.75 19.51 26.64
N LEU A 506 -2.51 19.85 26.99
CA LEU A 506 -1.38 18.91 26.97
C LEU A 506 -1.58 17.74 27.95
N ASP A 507 -2.11 18.00 29.14
CA ASP A 507 -2.42 16.96 30.14
C ASP A 507 -3.57 16.03 29.62
N LYS A 508 -4.60 16.57 28.95
CA LYS A 508 -5.65 15.78 28.30
C LYS A 508 -5.08 14.93 27.15
N LEU A 509 -4.17 15.48 26.37
CA LEU A 509 -3.49 14.74 25.28
C LEU A 509 -2.68 13.57 25.84
N ALA A 510 -1.93 13.80 26.94
CA ALA A 510 -1.20 12.74 27.65
C ALA A 510 -2.13 11.63 28.16
N ALA A 511 -3.29 12.00 28.73
CA ALA A 511 -4.28 11.03 29.19
C ALA A 511 -4.85 10.19 28.04
N VAL A 512 -5.15 10.79 26.90
CA VAL A 512 -5.58 10.08 25.69
C VAL A 512 -4.50 9.09 25.22
N LYS A 513 -3.23 9.53 25.17
CA LYS A 513 -2.11 8.66 24.77
C LYS A 513 -1.97 7.48 25.73
N LEU A 514 -2.04 7.71 27.04
CA LEU A 514 -1.95 6.65 28.04
C LEU A 514 -3.10 5.64 27.90
N ALA A 515 -4.33 6.09 27.70
CA ALA A 515 -5.48 5.20 27.46
C ALA A 515 -5.29 4.33 26.23
N ASN A 516 -4.79 4.89 25.13
CA ASN A 516 -4.48 4.14 23.91
C ASN A 516 -3.36 3.10 24.14
N LYS A 517 -2.31 3.45 24.90
CA LYS A 517 -1.24 2.53 25.28
C LYS A 517 -1.75 1.37 26.13
N GLN A 518 -2.65 1.65 27.10
CA GLN A 518 -3.28 0.61 27.92
C GLN A 518 -4.17 -0.32 27.10
N ALA A 519 -4.95 0.21 26.15
CA ALA A 519 -5.77 -0.59 25.26
C ALA A 519 -4.90 -1.49 24.37
N PHE A 520 -3.81 -0.96 23.80
CA PHE A 520 -2.86 -1.74 23.01
C PHE A 520 -2.12 -2.78 23.87
N ALA A 521 -1.67 -2.43 25.08
CA ALA A 521 -1.02 -3.36 26.01
C ALA A 521 -1.95 -4.53 26.38
N LYS A 522 -3.24 -4.27 26.56
CA LYS A 522 -4.25 -5.31 26.79
C LYS A 522 -4.38 -6.24 25.56
N TYR A 523 -4.40 -5.66 24.36
CA TYR A 523 -4.42 -6.45 23.12
C TYR A 523 -3.19 -7.37 23.04
N VAL A 524 -1.99 -6.82 23.24
CA VAL A 524 -0.73 -7.60 23.22
C VAL A 524 -0.74 -8.71 24.26
N TYR A 525 -1.19 -8.39 25.48
CA TYR A 525 -1.29 -9.41 26.54
C TYR A 525 -2.24 -10.55 26.16
N ASN A 526 -3.39 -10.22 25.61
CA ASN A 526 -4.39 -11.22 25.21
C ASN A 526 -3.91 -12.11 24.05
N THR A 527 -3.05 -11.58 23.16
CA THR A 527 -2.59 -12.30 21.97
C THR A 527 -1.25 -13.01 22.17
N THR A 528 -0.37 -12.47 23.00
CA THR A 528 1.01 -12.98 23.18
C THR A 528 1.38 -13.36 24.62
N GLY A 529 0.55 -13.02 25.60
CA GLY A 529 0.85 -13.15 27.04
C GLY A 529 1.88 -12.13 27.55
N THR A 530 2.37 -11.21 26.71
CA THR A 530 3.42 -10.25 27.07
C THR A 530 2.84 -9.02 27.73
N LYS A 531 3.34 -8.67 28.94
CA LYS A 531 3.00 -7.44 29.63
C LYS A 531 3.87 -6.28 29.14
N LEU A 532 3.26 -5.12 28.85
CA LEU A 532 3.96 -3.91 28.41
C LEU A 532 3.95 -2.86 29.52
N ASN A 533 5.07 -2.12 29.65
CA ASN A 533 5.17 -0.98 30.55
C ASN A 533 4.60 0.28 29.88
N CYS A 534 3.36 0.64 30.17
CA CYS A 534 2.69 1.81 29.59
C CYS A 534 3.30 3.16 30.02
N ASN A 535 4.17 3.20 31.02
CA ASN A 535 4.87 4.43 31.46
C ASN A 535 6.15 4.67 30.65
N GLY A 536 6.68 3.65 29.95
CA GLY A 536 7.83 3.76 29.07
C GLY A 536 7.46 4.26 27.68
N ILE A 537 8.45 4.49 26.83
CA ILE A 537 8.29 4.86 25.42
C ILE A 537 7.81 3.64 24.62
N PHE A 538 6.77 3.81 23.79
CA PHE A 538 6.43 2.85 22.73
C PHE A 538 7.10 3.29 21.43
N ASP A 539 8.20 2.63 21.10
CA ASP A 539 9.04 2.85 19.93
C ASP A 539 8.64 1.86 18.81
N VAL A 540 8.14 2.35 17.68
CA VAL A 540 7.37 1.55 16.73
C VAL A 540 8.01 1.54 15.36
N GLN A 541 8.40 0.35 14.89
CA GLN A 541 8.87 0.11 13.51
C GLN A 541 7.97 -0.93 12.82
N VAL A 542 6.88 -0.48 12.24
CA VAL A 542 5.86 -1.33 11.59
C VAL A 542 5.81 -1.07 10.10
N LYS A 543 6.50 -1.89 9.35
CA LYS A 543 6.62 -1.81 7.89
C LYS A 543 7.11 -3.15 7.32
N ARG A 544 6.90 -3.38 6.02
CA ARG A 544 7.46 -4.56 5.33
C ARG A 544 8.94 -4.71 5.66
N LEU A 545 9.40 -5.92 5.92
CA LEU A 545 10.82 -6.15 6.17
C LEU A 545 11.59 -6.14 4.86
N HIS A 546 12.52 -5.22 4.79
CA HIS A 546 13.51 -5.11 3.73
C HIS A 546 14.75 -4.43 4.28
N GLU A 547 15.94 -4.88 3.87
CA GLU A 547 17.21 -4.39 4.44
C GLU A 547 17.38 -2.86 4.32
N TYR A 548 16.87 -2.22 3.25
CA TYR A 548 16.97 -0.76 3.10
C TYR A 548 16.18 0.03 4.15
N LYS A 549 15.15 -0.59 4.76
CA LYS A 549 14.36 0.01 5.86
C LYS A 549 15.07 -0.09 7.21
N ARG A 550 16.17 -0.79 7.24
CA ARG A 550 17.16 -0.89 8.31
C ARG A 550 16.60 -1.34 9.67
N GLN A 551 15.66 -2.31 9.68
CA GLN A 551 15.26 -2.96 10.94
C GLN A 551 16.47 -3.58 11.67
N GLN A 552 17.49 -4.01 10.93
CA GLN A 552 18.76 -4.48 11.49
C GLN A 552 19.54 -3.38 12.24
N LEU A 553 19.48 -2.11 11.82
CA LEU A 553 20.09 -0.99 12.55
C LEU A 553 19.40 -0.78 13.91
N ASN A 554 18.07 -0.83 13.94
CA ASN A 554 17.30 -0.77 15.19
C ASN A 554 17.61 -1.97 16.09
N ALA A 555 17.68 -3.18 15.54
CA ALA A 555 18.07 -4.38 16.29
C ALA A 555 19.48 -4.28 16.89
N MET A 556 20.45 -3.73 16.13
CA MET A 556 21.81 -3.46 16.63
C MET A 556 21.81 -2.48 17.80
N ASN A 557 21.01 -1.41 17.72
CA ASN A 557 20.82 -0.47 18.83
C ASN A 557 20.26 -1.17 20.09
N ILE A 558 19.23 -2.01 19.92
CA ILE A 558 18.61 -2.75 21.02
C ILE A 558 19.61 -3.73 21.64
N ILE A 559 20.42 -4.44 20.85
CA ILE A 559 21.46 -5.34 21.35
C ILE A 559 22.53 -4.56 22.12
N ALA A 560 22.92 -3.36 21.68
CA ALA A 560 23.86 -2.50 22.38
C ALA A 560 23.30 -2.04 23.74
N ASP A 561 22.04 -1.63 23.78
CA ASP A 561 21.36 -1.27 25.04
C ASP A 561 21.21 -2.49 25.98
N TYR A 562 20.92 -3.67 25.45
CA TYR A 562 20.91 -4.91 26.21
C TYR A 562 22.26 -5.22 26.86
N ILE A 563 23.34 -5.15 26.10
CA ILE A 563 24.71 -5.36 26.61
C ILE A 563 25.06 -4.31 27.67
N TYR A 564 24.70 -3.03 27.44
CA TYR A 564 24.89 -1.95 28.39
C TYR A 564 24.16 -2.21 29.70
N LEU A 565 22.87 -2.58 29.67
CA LEU A 565 22.07 -2.84 30.88
C LEU A 565 22.47 -4.11 31.61
N LEU A 566 23.02 -5.12 30.95
CA LEU A 566 23.60 -6.29 31.60
C LEU A 566 24.82 -5.90 32.47
N ASN A 567 25.64 -4.97 31.99
CA ASN A 567 26.83 -4.50 32.67
C ASN A 567 26.53 -3.39 33.71
N ASN A 568 25.37 -2.72 33.57
CA ASN A 568 24.93 -1.61 34.41
C ASN A 568 23.45 -1.77 34.80
N PRO A 569 23.10 -2.76 35.64
CA PRO A 569 21.68 -3.07 35.93
C PRO A 569 20.92 -1.96 36.62
N ASP A 570 21.62 -1.09 37.37
CA ASP A 570 21.06 0.03 38.11
C ASP A 570 21.10 1.37 37.36
N ALA A 571 21.50 1.37 36.08
CA ALA A 571 21.53 2.58 35.29
C ALA A 571 20.16 3.26 35.20
N ASP A 572 20.16 4.61 35.24
CA ASP A 572 18.99 5.44 34.96
C ASP A 572 18.65 5.33 33.47
N PHE A 573 17.76 4.41 33.17
CA PHE A 573 17.34 4.10 31.82
C PHE A 573 15.83 4.35 31.68
N VAL A 574 15.44 5.20 30.73
CA VAL A 574 14.02 5.45 30.44
C VAL A 574 13.42 4.17 29.86
N PRO A 575 12.39 3.59 30.50
CA PRO A 575 11.78 2.37 30.01
C PRO A 575 11.30 2.50 28.56
N LYS A 576 11.64 1.52 27.73
CA LYS A 576 11.31 1.52 26.30
C LYS A 576 10.84 0.14 25.86
N THR A 577 9.75 0.13 25.11
CA THR A 577 9.26 -1.05 24.41
C THR A 577 9.40 -0.82 22.91
N TYR A 578 10.27 -1.59 22.29
CA TYR A 578 10.38 -1.62 20.82
C TYR A 578 9.33 -2.57 20.25
N ILE A 579 8.49 -2.06 19.35
CA ILE A 579 7.36 -2.78 18.77
C ILE A 579 7.61 -2.93 17.28
N PHE A 580 7.82 -4.18 16.87
CA PHE A 580 7.99 -4.55 15.48
C PHE A 580 6.77 -5.29 14.95
N ALA A 581 6.43 -5.03 13.71
CA ALA A 581 5.51 -5.85 12.94
C ALA A 581 5.88 -5.74 11.46
N SER A 582 6.19 -6.87 10.85
CA SER A 582 6.68 -6.88 9.48
C SER A 582 6.51 -8.25 8.85
N LYS A 583 6.20 -8.25 7.54
CA LYS A 583 6.21 -9.46 6.71
C LYS A 583 7.40 -9.38 5.75
N ALA A 584 8.16 -10.46 5.64
CA ALA A 584 9.19 -10.63 4.62
C ALA A 584 8.59 -11.30 3.37
N ALA A 585 9.10 -11.01 2.18
CA ALA A 585 8.75 -11.79 1.00
C ALA A 585 9.15 -13.27 1.22
N PRO A 586 8.35 -14.24 0.76
CA PRO A 586 8.58 -15.67 1.05
C PRO A 586 9.98 -16.17 0.68
N GLY A 587 10.55 -15.69 -0.43
CA GLY A 587 11.90 -16.05 -0.90
C GLY A 587 13.02 -15.20 -0.33
N TYR A 588 12.74 -14.19 0.52
CA TYR A 588 13.78 -13.28 1.03
C TYR A 588 14.37 -13.79 2.34
N TYR A 589 15.32 -14.69 2.24
CA TYR A 589 15.92 -15.40 3.37
C TYR A 589 16.55 -14.45 4.41
N MET A 590 17.37 -13.46 3.98
CA MET A 590 17.99 -12.50 4.89
C MET A 590 16.95 -11.72 5.70
N ALA A 591 15.85 -11.32 5.08
CA ALA A 591 14.75 -10.65 5.77
C ALA A 591 14.11 -11.56 6.83
N LYS A 592 13.95 -12.86 6.55
CA LYS A 592 13.47 -13.85 7.54
C LYS A 592 14.45 -14.05 8.69
N GLN A 593 15.75 -14.01 8.43
CA GLN A 593 16.79 -14.04 9.47
C GLN A 593 16.70 -12.81 10.39
N ILE A 594 16.46 -11.63 9.85
CA ILE A 594 16.29 -10.40 10.63
C ILE A 594 15.03 -10.48 11.50
N ILE A 595 13.92 -11.00 10.98
CA ILE A 595 12.70 -11.26 11.78
C ILE A 595 13.03 -12.18 12.96
N LYS A 596 13.71 -13.30 12.70
CA LYS A 596 14.10 -14.25 13.73
C LYS A 596 15.00 -13.60 14.78
N MET A 597 15.96 -12.77 14.36
CA MET A 597 16.85 -12.06 15.28
C MET A 597 16.06 -11.14 16.21
N ILE A 598 15.16 -10.33 15.68
CA ILE A 598 14.31 -9.42 16.47
C ILE A 598 13.44 -10.20 17.46
N TRP A 599 12.83 -11.29 17.01
CA TRP A 599 12.04 -12.16 17.88
C TRP A 599 12.90 -12.77 18.99
N CYS A 600 14.09 -13.30 18.66
CA CYS A 600 15.02 -13.86 19.63
C CYS A 600 15.50 -12.84 20.66
N ILE A 601 15.71 -11.57 20.27
CA ILE A 601 16.04 -10.49 21.21
C ILE A 601 14.91 -10.34 22.24
N GLY A 602 13.65 -10.31 21.78
CA GLY A 602 12.51 -10.23 22.68
C GLY A 602 12.41 -11.40 23.65
N GLU A 603 12.62 -12.63 23.19
CA GLU A 603 12.60 -13.82 24.05
C GLU A 603 13.79 -13.87 25.04
N GLU A 604 14.95 -13.38 24.63
CA GLU A 604 16.13 -13.27 25.50
C GLU A 604 15.88 -12.26 26.65
N LEU A 605 15.29 -11.09 26.33
CA LEU A 605 14.96 -10.07 27.32
C LEU A 605 13.94 -10.57 28.37
N LYS A 606 12.96 -11.35 27.98
CA LYS A 606 11.94 -11.93 28.86
C LYS A 606 12.54 -12.86 29.94
N LYS A 607 13.72 -13.46 29.72
CA LYS A 607 14.40 -14.30 30.71
C LYS A 607 14.88 -13.52 31.94
N ASN A 608 15.03 -12.17 31.84
CA ASN A 608 15.40 -11.29 32.95
C ASN A 608 14.29 -10.25 33.17
N PRO A 609 13.31 -10.51 34.06
CA PRO A 609 12.17 -9.62 34.29
C PRO A 609 12.56 -8.17 34.65
N LYS A 610 13.61 -7.96 35.48
CA LYS A 610 14.07 -6.61 35.87
C LYS A 610 14.59 -5.82 34.66
N LEU A 611 15.29 -6.49 33.78
CA LEU A 611 15.80 -5.88 32.56
C LEU A 611 14.66 -5.62 31.58
N ASN A 612 13.73 -6.58 31.46
CA ASN A 612 12.58 -6.48 30.57
C ASN A 612 11.60 -5.36 30.96
N GLU A 613 11.56 -4.94 32.22
CA GLU A 613 10.82 -3.75 32.64
C GLU A 613 11.42 -2.45 32.10
N LYS A 614 12.76 -2.41 31.88
CA LYS A 614 13.48 -1.27 31.28
C LYS A 614 13.53 -1.32 29.77
N LEU A 615 13.79 -2.51 29.22
CA LEU A 615 13.99 -2.73 27.77
C LEU A 615 13.18 -3.96 27.34
N ALA A 616 12.16 -3.75 26.53
CA ALA A 616 11.32 -4.82 25.99
C ALA A 616 11.27 -4.77 24.47
N VAL A 617 11.15 -5.92 23.85
CA VAL A 617 10.91 -6.07 22.40
C VAL A 617 9.71 -6.95 22.17
N VAL A 618 8.79 -6.50 21.33
CA VAL A 618 7.61 -7.25 20.91
C VAL A 618 7.56 -7.32 19.39
N PHE A 619 7.51 -8.53 18.87
CA PHE A 619 7.23 -8.77 17.46
C PHE A 619 5.77 -9.20 17.31
N LEU A 620 4.98 -8.42 16.56
CA LEU A 620 3.57 -8.68 16.31
C LEU A 620 3.42 -9.44 14.99
N GLU A 621 2.79 -10.61 15.07
CA GLU A 621 2.50 -11.43 13.90
C GLU A 621 1.38 -10.82 13.04
N ASP A 622 1.42 -11.14 11.76
CA ASP A 622 0.33 -10.92 10.81
C ASP A 622 -0.19 -9.47 10.77
N TYR A 623 0.74 -8.51 10.67
CA TYR A 623 0.40 -7.09 10.62
C TYR A 623 -0.57 -6.79 9.49
N LYS A 624 -1.73 -6.23 9.86
CA LYS A 624 -2.85 -5.87 8.99
C LYS A 624 -3.37 -4.48 9.33
N VAL A 625 -4.32 -3.96 8.53
CA VAL A 625 -4.96 -2.66 8.77
C VAL A 625 -5.62 -2.61 10.15
N THR A 626 -6.34 -3.65 10.56
CA THR A 626 -7.01 -3.73 11.87
C THR A 626 -6.03 -3.59 13.02
N LEU A 627 -4.87 -4.28 12.97
CA LEU A 627 -3.83 -4.14 14.00
C LEU A 627 -3.22 -2.72 14.01
N SER A 628 -3.04 -2.12 12.85
CA SER A 628 -2.51 -0.77 12.75
C SER A 628 -3.44 0.30 13.36
N GLU A 629 -4.76 0.10 13.28
CA GLU A 629 -5.77 0.99 13.88
C GLU A 629 -5.69 1.05 15.40
N ILE A 630 -5.19 -0.01 16.06
CA ILE A 630 -4.99 -0.07 17.52
C ILE A 630 -3.59 0.44 17.88
N LEU A 631 -2.58 0.11 17.08
CA LEU A 631 -1.18 0.41 17.35
C LEU A 631 -0.83 1.89 17.12
N MET A 632 -1.31 2.50 16.02
CA MET A 632 -0.96 3.87 15.66
C MET A 632 -1.32 4.89 16.76
N PRO A 633 -2.51 4.83 17.39
CA PRO A 633 -2.85 5.72 18.51
C PRO A 633 -1.97 5.53 19.74
N ALA A 634 -1.43 4.33 19.96
CA ALA A 634 -0.59 4.00 21.13
C ALA A 634 0.89 4.38 20.95
N SER A 635 1.33 4.66 19.72
CA SER A 635 2.73 4.88 19.38
C SER A 635 3.24 6.25 19.86
N GLU A 636 4.50 6.31 20.30
CA GLU A 636 5.16 7.55 20.75
C GLU A 636 6.37 7.92 19.89
N ILE A 637 7.13 6.94 19.40
CA ILE A 637 8.19 7.10 18.40
C ILE A 637 7.80 6.34 17.12
N SER A 638 8.01 6.98 16.00
CA SER A 638 7.79 6.47 14.64
C SER A 638 9.14 6.27 13.98
N GLU A 639 9.58 5.00 13.86
CA GLU A 639 10.86 4.64 13.25
C GLU A 639 10.79 4.67 11.73
N GLN A 640 11.44 5.67 11.14
CA GLN A 640 11.48 5.93 9.69
C GLN A 640 12.94 6.06 9.23
N ILE A 641 13.70 4.99 9.45
CA ILE A 641 15.16 4.97 9.48
C ILE A 641 15.81 4.37 8.22
N SER A 642 15.14 4.39 7.07
CA SER A 642 15.72 3.99 5.78
C SER A 642 17.04 4.73 5.51
N LEU A 643 17.93 4.13 4.72
CA LEU A 643 19.09 4.88 4.23
C LEU A 643 18.61 6.05 3.36
N ALA A 644 19.15 7.24 3.56
CA ALA A 644 18.75 8.41 2.80
C ALA A 644 18.86 8.16 1.28
N GLY A 645 17.80 8.52 0.55
CA GLY A 645 17.69 8.28 -0.88
C GLY A 645 17.22 6.87 -1.25
N THR A 646 16.56 6.12 -0.35
CA THR A 646 16.05 4.76 -0.64
C THR A 646 14.54 4.59 -0.44
N GLU A 647 13.89 5.40 0.40
CA GLU A 647 12.44 5.38 0.60
C GLU A 647 11.77 6.49 -0.23
N ALA A 648 10.91 6.13 -1.17
CA ALA A 648 10.24 7.10 -2.03
C ALA A 648 9.35 8.10 -1.25
N SER A 649 8.61 7.64 -0.27
CA SER A 649 7.74 8.48 0.54
C SER A 649 7.55 7.91 1.95
N GLY A 650 7.00 6.69 2.05
CA GLY A 650 6.36 6.19 3.25
C GLY A 650 4.95 6.76 3.42
N THR A 651 4.10 6.03 4.13
CA THR A 651 2.77 6.50 4.57
C THR A 651 2.51 6.16 6.02
N GLY A 652 3.28 5.22 6.61
CA GLY A 652 3.25 4.92 8.03
C GLY A 652 3.66 6.11 8.88
N ASN A 653 4.66 6.87 8.46
CA ASN A 653 5.09 8.12 9.07
C ASN A 653 3.95 9.14 9.22
N MET A 654 3.12 9.31 8.19
CA MET A 654 1.97 10.24 8.19
C MET A 654 0.90 9.81 9.19
N LYS A 655 0.59 8.50 9.27
CA LYS A 655 -0.42 7.94 10.21
C LYS A 655 0.03 8.07 11.65
N LEU A 656 1.30 7.79 11.92
CA LEU A 656 1.92 7.90 13.23
C LEU A 656 1.98 9.37 13.67
N MET A 657 2.42 10.29 12.80
CA MET A 657 2.39 11.74 13.02
C MET A 657 0.99 12.25 13.36
N LEU A 658 -0.03 11.83 12.61
CA LEU A 658 -1.44 12.19 12.84
C LEU A 658 -1.94 11.77 14.23
N ASN A 659 -1.37 10.71 14.79
CA ASN A 659 -1.66 10.21 16.14
C ASN A 659 -0.69 10.71 17.20
N GLY A 660 0.15 11.69 16.88
CA GLY A 660 1.06 12.35 17.79
C GLY A 660 2.33 11.58 18.16
N ALA A 661 2.70 10.57 17.35
CA ALA A 661 4.01 9.95 17.46
C ALA A 661 5.07 10.87 16.82
N LEU A 662 6.24 10.96 17.45
CA LEU A 662 7.35 11.75 16.97
C LEU A 662 8.19 10.92 15.99
N THR A 663 8.45 11.44 14.81
CA THR A 663 9.28 10.73 13.84
C THR A 663 10.73 10.73 14.29
N MET A 664 11.31 9.52 14.38
CA MET A 664 12.75 9.29 14.40
C MET A 664 13.14 8.76 13.03
N GLY A 665 13.89 9.54 12.27
CA GLY A 665 14.12 9.19 10.89
C GLY A 665 15.34 9.87 10.27
N THR A 666 15.65 9.40 9.07
CA THR A 666 16.61 10.03 8.17
C THR A 666 15.94 11.10 7.33
N TYR A 667 16.73 11.94 6.70
CA TYR A 667 16.25 12.93 5.74
C TYR A 667 15.94 12.26 4.40
N ASP A 668 14.84 11.49 4.38
CA ASP A 668 14.44 10.62 3.27
C ASP A 668 12.91 10.58 3.09
N GLY A 669 12.45 10.37 1.87
CA GLY A 669 11.03 10.27 1.54
C GLY A 669 10.21 11.45 2.09
N ALA A 670 9.02 11.17 2.60
CA ALA A 670 8.13 12.17 3.18
C ALA A 670 8.58 12.67 4.58
N ASN A 671 9.65 12.11 5.18
CA ASN A 671 10.20 12.65 6.41
C ASN A 671 10.69 14.09 6.21
N VAL A 672 11.13 14.42 5.00
CA VAL A 672 11.54 15.79 4.62
C VAL A 672 10.37 16.76 4.80
N GLU A 673 9.22 16.41 4.28
CA GLU A 673 8.01 17.25 4.36
C GLU A 673 7.40 17.25 5.77
N ILE A 674 7.55 16.17 6.53
CA ILE A 674 7.20 16.14 7.96
C ILE A 674 8.09 17.14 8.72
N HIS A 675 9.40 17.12 8.48
CA HIS A 675 10.36 18.04 9.09
C HIS A 675 10.03 19.50 8.75
N GLU A 676 9.77 19.81 7.47
CA GLU A 676 9.33 21.15 7.05
C GLU A 676 8.05 21.60 7.77
N ALA A 677 7.11 20.69 8.02
CA ALA A 677 5.81 21.02 8.63
C ALA A 677 5.88 21.25 10.14
N VAL A 678 6.77 20.53 10.84
CA VAL A 678 6.86 20.56 12.31
C VAL A 678 8.03 21.38 12.84
N GLY A 679 9.10 21.58 12.06
CA GLY A 679 10.35 22.24 12.44
C GLY A 679 11.29 21.36 13.27
N ASP A 680 12.55 21.79 13.39
CA ASP A 680 13.67 21.04 13.99
C ASP A 680 13.40 20.56 15.42
N ASP A 681 12.67 21.34 16.21
CA ASP A 681 12.41 21.06 17.63
C ASP A 681 11.37 19.95 17.86
N ASN A 682 10.65 19.49 16.81
CA ASN A 682 9.50 18.60 16.96
C ASN A 682 9.65 17.27 16.20
N ILE A 683 10.88 16.90 15.84
CA ILE A 683 11.25 15.70 15.12
C ILE A 683 12.66 15.27 15.53
N PHE A 684 12.99 14.01 15.37
CA PHE A 684 14.32 13.44 15.62
C PHE A 684 14.95 13.00 14.30
N ILE A 685 15.78 13.85 13.70
CA ILE A 685 16.52 13.53 12.45
C ILE A 685 17.94 13.08 12.79
N PHE A 686 18.42 12.06 12.09
CA PHE A 686 19.76 11.52 12.21
C PHE A 686 20.31 11.03 10.86
N GLY A 687 21.59 10.70 10.87
CA GLY A 687 22.26 10.03 9.76
C GLY A 687 22.66 10.96 8.61
N MET A 688 23.23 10.34 7.59
CA MET A 688 23.71 11.02 6.39
C MET A 688 22.56 11.50 5.51
N SER A 689 22.77 12.61 4.82
CA SER A 689 21.92 13.05 3.70
C SER A 689 22.22 12.23 2.43
N THR A 690 21.32 12.30 1.43
CA THR A 690 21.52 11.59 0.14
C THR A 690 22.85 11.96 -0.55
N PRO A 691 23.29 13.24 -0.62
CA PRO A 691 24.60 13.59 -1.15
C PRO A 691 25.76 12.93 -0.39
N GLU A 692 25.71 12.92 0.96
CA GLU A 692 26.75 12.29 1.79
C GLU A 692 26.81 10.78 1.59
N VAL A 693 25.65 10.11 1.46
CA VAL A 693 25.59 8.68 1.12
C VAL A 693 26.27 8.42 -0.24
N ASN A 694 25.97 9.24 -1.24
CA ASN A 694 26.54 9.09 -2.57
C ASN A 694 28.05 9.36 -2.58
N GLN A 695 28.49 10.38 -1.82
CA GLN A 695 29.93 10.67 -1.66
C GLN A 695 30.65 9.51 -0.99
N LEU A 696 30.12 8.98 0.13
CA LEU A 696 30.74 7.85 0.84
C LEU A 696 30.81 6.59 -0.03
N LYS A 697 29.81 6.34 -0.88
CA LYS A 697 29.85 5.26 -1.88
C LYS A 697 30.97 5.47 -2.90
N ALA A 698 31.13 6.69 -3.41
CA ALA A 698 32.13 7.04 -4.40
C ALA A 698 33.57 6.97 -3.82
N GLU A 699 33.74 7.31 -2.54
CA GLU A 699 35.02 7.23 -1.81
C GLU A 699 35.43 5.79 -1.44
N GLY A 700 34.48 4.84 -1.49
CA GLY A 700 34.69 3.44 -1.13
C GLY A 700 34.43 3.17 0.34
N TYR A 701 33.14 2.94 0.67
CA TYR A 701 32.69 2.56 2.01
C TYR A 701 33.26 1.20 2.45
N ASP A 702 33.92 1.17 3.63
CA ASP A 702 34.57 -0.04 4.19
C ASP A 702 34.00 -0.34 5.59
N PRO A 703 32.96 -1.20 5.71
CA PRO A 703 32.37 -1.55 6.99
C PRO A 703 33.31 -2.39 7.88
N GLU A 704 34.21 -3.18 7.31
CA GLU A 704 35.20 -3.96 8.08
C GLU A 704 36.15 -3.06 8.87
N LYS A 705 36.56 -1.92 8.31
CA LYS A 705 37.39 -0.92 8.99
C LYS A 705 36.62 -0.33 10.19
N ILE A 706 35.32 -0.04 10.04
CA ILE A 706 34.50 0.47 11.14
C ILE A 706 34.38 -0.60 12.22
N TYR A 707 34.04 -1.85 11.85
CA TYR A 707 33.97 -2.97 12.79
C TYR A 707 35.24 -3.12 13.63
N ASN A 708 36.41 -3.02 13.02
CA ASN A 708 37.70 -3.19 13.69
C ASN A 708 38.03 -2.05 14.66
N SER A 709 37.55 -0.84 14.43
CA SER A 709 37.81 0.35 15.24
C SER A 709 36.71 0.71 16.25
N HIS A 710 35.50 0.18 16.10
CA HIS A 710 34.35 0.59 16.88
C HIS A 710 33.92 -0.46 17.91
N ALA A 711 34.24 -0.22 19.19
CA ALA A 711 34.07 -1.20 20.26
C ALA A 711 32.61 -1.65 20.45
N VAL A 712 31.62 -0.76 20.33
CA VAL A 712 30.19 -1.10 20.52
C VAL A 712 29.70 -1.95 19.35
N ILE A 713 29.97 -1.56 18.10
CA ILE A 713 29.61 -2.36 16.90
C ILE A 713 30.23 -3.76 17.00
N LYS A 714 31.51 -3.84 17.38
CA LYS A 714 32.19 -5.11 17.60
C LYS A 714 31.47 -5.97 18.65
N SER A 715 31.10 -5.41 19.80
CA SER A 715 30.40 -6.15 20.87
C SER A 715 29.00 -6.63 20.44
N VAL A 716 28.28 -5.82 19.63
CA VAL A 716 26.99 -6.19 19.05
C VAL A 716 27.14 -7.39 18.12
N LEU A 717 28.09 -7.35 17.16
CA LEU A 717 28.32 -8.45 16.25
C LEU A 717 28.82 -9.71 16.97
N GLU A 718 29.71 -9.56 17.96
CA GLU A 718 30.14 -10.69 18.78
C GLU A 718 28.98 -11.36 19.52
N LYS A 719 27.98 -10.56 20.00
CA LYS A 719 26.76 -11.11 20.60
C LYS A 719 25.93 -11.88 19.56
N MET A 720 25.86 -11.39 18.32
CA MET A 720 25.16 -12.08 17.21
C MET A 720 25.88 -13.40 16.85
N TYR A 721 27.20 -13.43 16.81
CA TYR A 721 27.99 -14.66 16.58
C TYR A 721 27.85 -15.67 17.74
N LYS A 722 27.93 -15.19 18.99
CA LYS A 722 27.79 -16.05 20.18
C LYS A 722 26.38 -16.59 20.40
N GLY A 723 25.40 -15.88 19.88
CA GLY A 723 24.00 -16.24 19.92
C GLY A 723 23.12 -15.39 20.85
N ILE A 724 21.85 -15.30 20.48
CA ILE A 724 20.76 -14.61 21.19
C ILE A 724 19.63 -15.64 21.30
N ASN A 725 19.15 -15.89 22.50
CA ASN A 725 18.11 -16.90 22.79
C ASN A 725 18.41 -18.29 22.20
N GLY A 726 19.71 -18.69 22.21
CA GLY A 726 20.13 -20.00 21.72
C GLY A 726 20.29 -20.12 20.20
N ALA A 727 20.06 -19.06 19.42
CA ALA A 727 20.29 -19.00 17.96
C ALA A 727 21.46 -18.07 17.63
N THR A 728 22.30 -18.44 16.69
CA THR A 728 23.35 -17.58 16.12
C THR A 728 22.81 -16.84 14.90
N PHE A 729 23.41 -15.65 14.63
CA PHE A 729 23.02 -14.79 13.51
C PHE A 729 24.23 -14.39 12.67
N GLU A 730 25.05 -15.38 12.37
CA GLU A 730 26.32 -15.22 11.65
C GLU A 730 26.12 -14.61 10.27
N GLU A 731 25.09 -15.00 9.54
CA GLU A 731 24.83 -14.48 8.20
C GLU A 731 24.46 -13.00 8.20
N VAL A 732 23.63 -12.57 9.16
CA VAL A 732 23.28 -11.15 9.33
C VAL A 732 24.51 -10.36 9.76
N ALA A 733 25.30 -10.88 10.71
CA ALA A 733 26.52 -10.25 11.19
C ALA A 733 27.57 -10.15 10.07
N ASN A 734 27.76 -11.20 9.27
CA ASN A 734 28.68 -11.20 8.14
C ASN A 734 28.24 -10.26 7.02
N SER A 735 26.93 -10.19 6.73
CA SER A 735 26.39 -9.23 5.77
C SER A 735 26.68 -7.78 6.18
N LEU A 736 26.50 -7.46 7.46
CA LEU A 736 26.80 -6.14 8.01
C LEU A 736 28.32 -5.88 8.02
N ARG A 737 29.14 -6.87 8.42
CA ARG A 737 30.60 -6.70 8.55
C ARG A 737 31.30 -6.53 7.21
N HIS A 738 30.89 -7.28 6.17
CA HIS A 738 31.64 -7.35 4.92
C HIS A 738 31.00 -6.58 3.76
N ALA A 739 29.70 -6.30 3.84
CA ALA A 739 28.98 -5.61 2.78
C ALA A 739 28.29 -4.33 3.26
N ASP A 740 27.57 -4.38 4.36
CA ASP A 740 26.72 -3.29 4.92
C ASP A 740 26.11 -2.39 3.85
N ARG A 741 25.42 -3.03 2.91
CA ARG A 741 24.87 -2.39 1.70
C ARG A 741 24.08 -1.11 1.99
N TYR A 742 23.50 -1.03 3.17
CA TYR A 742 22.65 0.08 3.60
C TYR A 742 23.27 0.93 4.71
N MET A 743 24.60 0.89 4.85
CA MET A 743 25.40 1.77 5.70
C MET A 743 24.91 1.89 7.15
N CYS A 744 24.49 0.76 7.72
CA CYS A 744 24.06 0.70 9.12
C CYS A 744 25.18 1.14 10.07
N PHE A 745 26.44 0.78 9.81
CA PHE A 745 27.57 1.15 10.66
C PHE A 745 27.91 2.64 10.56
N ALA A 746 27.77 3.24 9.37
CA ALA A 746 28.06 4.65 9.17
C ALA A 746 27.08 5.56 9.96
N ASP A 747 25.81 5.18 10.05
CA ASP A 747 24.79 5.92 10.75
C ASP A 747 24.58 5.49 12.22
N PHE A 748 25.28 4.45 12.70
CA PHE A 748 25.03 3.81 13.99
C PHE A 748 25.13 4.76 15.18
N ASP A 749 26.21 5.54 15.27
CA ASP A 749 26.41 6.47 16.37
C ASP A 749 25.43 7.62 16.34
N SER A 750 25.12 8.16 15.14
CA SER A 750 24.12 9.21 14.97
C SER A 750 22.74 8.73 15.40
N TYR A 751 22.37 7.50 15.04
CA TYR A 751 21.10 6.89 15.46
C TYR A 751 21.03 6.71 16.96
N ARG A 752 22.05 6.12 17.59
CA ARG A 752 22.11 5.93 19.04
C ARG A 752 22.06 7.25 19.81
N GLY A 753 22.81 8.25 19.35
CA GLY A 753 22.78 9.59 19.94
C GLY A 753 21.38 10.21 19.88
N THR A 754 20.67 10.02 18.78
CA THR A 754 19.30 10.52 18.60
C THR A 754 18.30 9.73 19.44
N GLN A 755 18.47 8.41 19.61
CA GLN A 755 17.70 7.58 20.54
C GLN A 755 17.89 8.02 22.00
N ALA A 756 19.12 8.38 22.39
CA ALA A 756 19.42 8.91 23.72
C ALA A 756 18.75 10.29 23.92
N LYS A 757 18.83 11.18 22.93
CA LYS A 757 18.15 12.50 22.95
C LYS A 757 16.65 12.33 23.12
N ALA A 758 16.01 11.41 22.40
CA ALA A 758 14.59 11.14 22.53
C ALA A 758 14.22 10.64 23.93
N SER A 759 15.03 9.74 24.51
CA SER A 759 14.83 9.24 25.87
C SER A 759 14.94 10.36 26.90
N GLU A 760 15.91 11.27 26.78
CA GLU A 760 16.06 12.40 27.67
C GLU A 760 14.90 13.41 27.53
N THR A 761 14.49 13.71 26.27
CA THR A 761 13.32 14.56 25.99
C THR A 761 12.04 13.99 26.60
N TYR A 762 11.88 12.66 26.64
CA TYR A 762 10.70 12.00 27.21
C TYR A 762 10.54 12.20 28.72
N LYS A 763 11.61 12.49 29.42
CA LYS A 763 11.56 12.81 30.86
C LYS A 763 10.79 14.12 31.11
N ASP A 764 10.87 15.08 30.18
CA ASP A 764 10.05 16.31 30.21
C ASP A 764 8.71 16.05 29.48
N LYS A 765 7.72 15.65 30.27
CA LYS A 765 6.38 15.33 29.72
C LYS A 765 5.66 16.53 29.11
N TYR A 766 5.93 17.74 29.59
CA TYR A 766 5.36 18.94 28.99
C TYR A 766 5.91 19.17 27.59
N LEU A 767 7.23 19.10 27.44
CA LEU A 767 7.89 19.26 26.14
C LEU A 767 7.47 18.14 25.18
N TRP A 768 7.45 16.89 25.62
CA TRP A 768 7.04 15.75 24.79
C TRP A 768 5.62 15.89 24.26
N ASN A 769 4.67 16.25 25.10
CA ASN A 769 3.27 16.44 24.71
C ASN A 769 3.09 17.66 23.80
N LYS A 770 3.86 18.73 23.99
CA LYS A 770 3.90 19.87 23.08
C LYS A 770 4.38 19.46 21.70
N MET A 771 5.48 18.71 21.60
CA MET A 771 5.97 18.16 20.32
C MET A 771 4.91 17.29 19.65
N SER A 772 4.26 16.39 20.41
CA SER A 772 3.17 15.54 19.93
C SER A 772 2.00 16.36 19.38
N LEU A 773 1.56 17.40 20.09
CA LEU A 773 0.49 18.30 19.63
C LEU A 773 0.84 18.99 18.32
N ILE A 774 2.08 19.49 18.18
CA ILE A 774 2.54 20.17 16.97
C ILE A 774 2.54 19.20 15.78
N ASN A 775 2.94 17.94 15.99
CA ASN A 775 2.87 16.89 14.97
C ASN A 775 1.42 16.64 14.52
N ILE A 776 0.48 16.44 15.44
CA ILE A 776 -0.94 16.26 15.13
C ILE A 776 -1.47 17.45 14.31
N ALA A 777 -1.22 18.66 14.79
CA ALA A 777 -1.69 19.89 14.15
C ALA A 777 -1.13 20.08 12.73
N SER A 778 0.07 19.58 12.47
CA SER A 778 0.74 19.70 11.17
C SER A 778 0.39 18.59 10.19
N ALA A 779 -0.28 17.50 10.63
CA ALA A 779 -0.53 16.31 9.82
C ALA A 779 -1.58 16.50 8.71
N GLY A 780 -2.34 17.60 8.72
CA GLY A 780 -3.42 17.84 7.76
C GLY A 780 -2.97 17.89 6.30
N ILE A 781 -1.73 18.29 6.03
CA ILE A 781 -1.12 18.32 4.69
C ILE A 781 -1.01 16.92 4.05
N PHE A 782 -1.04 15.86 4.85
CA PHE A 782 -0.96 14.47 4.38
C PHE A 782 -2.32 13.80 4.22
N SER A 783 -3.42 14.56 4.09
CA SER A 783 -4.72 13.97 3.81
C SER A 783 -4.80 13.41 2.38
N ALA A 784 -5.48 12.26 2.22
CA ALA A 784 -5.78 11.71 0.90
C ALA A 784 -6.66 12.66 0.08
N ASP A 785 -7.54 13.44 0.72
CA ASP A 785 -8.38 14.43 0.05
C ASP A 785 -7.54 15.49 -0.67
N ARG A 786 -6.48 16.01 -0.01
CA ARG A 786 -5.51 16.91 -0.64
C ARG A 786 -4.82 16.22 -1.81
N ALA A 787 -4.29 14.99 -1.59
CA ALA A 787 -3.56 14.27 -2.64
C ALA A 787 -4.42 14.02 -3.88
N VAL A 788 -5.67 13.52 -3.74
CA VAL A 788 -6.54 13.28 -4.90
C VAL A 788 -6.99 14.57 -5.58
N THR A 789 -7.07 15.69 -4.84
CA THR A 789 -7.35 17.02 -5.42
C THR A 789 -6.17 17.51 -6.25
N ASP A 790 -4.94 17.30 -5.78
CA ASP A 790 -3.73 17.64 -6.54
C ASP A 790 -3.64 16.78 -7.83
N TYR A 791 -3.90 15.46 -7.74
CA TYR A 791 -4.02 14.60 -8.92
C TYR A 791 -5.11 15.08 -9.88
N ALA A 792 -6.29 15.45 -9.36
CA ALA A 792 -7.42 15.92 -10.17
C ALA A 792 -7.07 17.20 -10.95
N ARG A 793 -6.32 18.12 -10.34
CA ARG A 793 -5.90 19.38 -10.95
C ARG A 793 -4.71 19.20 -11.90
N ASP A 794 -3.64 18.56 -11.43
CA ASP A 794 -2.33 18.64 -12.08
C ASP A 794 -2.06 17.50 -13.08
N ILE A 795 -2.70 16.33 -12.86
CA ILE A 795 -2.49 15.10 -13.63
C ILE A 795 -3.72 14.72 -14.43
N TRP A 796 -4.81 14.38 -13.77
CA TRP A 796 -6.02 13.85 -14.46
C TRP A 796 -6.85 14.92 -15.18
N LYS A 797 -6.63 16.20 -14.89
CA LYS A 797 -7.39 17.32 -15.50
C LYS A 797 -8.90 17.17 -15.31
N LEU A 798 -9.33 16.93 -14.07
CA LEU A 798 -10.75 16.81 -13.70
C LEU A 798 -11.37 18.15 -13.31
N ILE A 799 -10.53 19.09 -12.85
CA ILE A 799 -10.88 20.43 -12.37
C ILE A 799 -9.92 21.46 -12.93
#